data_639d084a209be22a4bdde847c368bd95
#
_entry.id   639d084a209be22a4bdde847c368bd95
#
_cell.length_a   1.000
_cell.length_b   1.000
_cell.length_c   1.000
_cell.angle_alpha   90.00
_cell.angle_beta   90.00
_cell.angle_gamma   90.00
#
_symmetry.space_group_name_H-M   'P 1'
#
loop_
_entity.id
_entity.type
_entity.pdbx_description
1 polymer ?
#
loop_
_entity_poly.entity_id
_entity_poly.type
_entity_poly.pdbx_seq_one_letter_code
_entity_poly.pdbx_strand_id
1 'polypeptide(L)'
;MTSLPDLLTLYRSDARVARVANGLREKAARVQIAGTIGSAQALIANAVIEHRGGVHVFVLTDKEEAAYFINDLEALRNKDKDARYAKKEEDLLFYPAPSRSPYDPEGHHDGERVSRTEVLEALMKKPERLVLITYPEAFVPLVMGKEEMAKNTLTVKRNEELPIDTLEEWLHETGFSRVEFVYEPGQFSIRGGIVDVFSYGSDKPYRIELYGDNVESVRRFDPQDQLTVERLAEAVIVPDLQDKDAARQQNFFAQLPEDAVLWLRDLQAIGDAATKQLKLLTEAYDKLPEKDKHPTPNELLATDSELIKGTLGFRKVFFGGQLSVVGSSVAPANARGDAGQPNRQPTTENRAQATIDFQQRPQPTFAKEFKVLSGDLHNKQNAGYTNLIACNSAKQSERLYTIFNDMEHEVAFTPLVLDLHEGFIDPELKLALYTDHQIFERYHRYRLKEGFRKNSQALTLKELTQLKPGDLVVHIDHGVGIFSGLETIDAGGSMQEAIRLKYRDGDILYVGIHSLHRVSKFSGEEGGKAPNVSKLGTPAWRNLKEKTKAKVKALAFDLIKLYAQRKSKPGFAFQPDNYLQHELEASFIYEDTPDQEKATLDVKRDMEKSTPMDRLVCGDVGFGKTEVAIRAAFKSACDGKQVAVLVPTTILALQHWKSFSARMKGLPVRVDYINRFRTSAQQTQILKDLKEGKIDILIGTHRLVSKDVVWKDLGLMIIDEEQKFGVNVKDKLKTLRASVDTLTLTATPIPRTLQFSLMGARDLSIISTPPPNRYPVSTMLQPYDEVTIRGAIEYELSRGGQVYFLHDKVKNIEHIADMIRKLVPGARVGVATVSSKAINWKR
;
A
#
# COMPACT_ATOMS: atom_id res chain seq x y z
N MET A 1 -25.48 -19.54 16.58
CA MET A 1 -24.82 -18.26 16.25
C MET A 1 -24.40 -18.37 14.79
N THR A 2 -25.02 -17.57 13.93
CA THR A 2 -24.88 -17.75 12.46
C THR A 2 -24.47 -16.45 11.75
N SER A 3 -24.39 -15.33 12.48
CA SER A 3 -24.18 -14.02 11.87
C SER A 3 -23.34 -13.08 12.75
N LEU A 4 -22.78 -12.03 12.14
CA LEU A 4 -22.07 -10.96 12.86
C LEU A 4 -22.96 -10.29 13.94
N PRO A 5 -24.25 -9.96 13.69
CA PRO A 5 -25.13 -9.44 14.74
C PRO A 5 -25.25 -10.34 15.96
N ASP A 6 -25.27 -11.67 15.78
CA ASP A 6 -25.33 -12.61 16.92
C ASP A 6 -24.03 -12.53 17.76
N LEU A 7 -22.87 -12.45 17.10
CA LEU A 7 -21.58 -12.33 17.77
C LEU A 7 -21.47 -11.01 18.56
N LEU A 8 -21.90 -9.89 17.97
CA LEU A 8 -21.93 -8.60 18.67
C LEU A 8 -22.90 -8.60 19.86
N THR A 9 -24.06 -9.23 19.71
CA THR A 9 -25.07 -9.36 20.80
C THR A 9 -24.51 -10.19 21.95
N LEU A 10 -23.78 -11.28 21.65
CA LEU A 10 -23.13 -12.11 22.65
C LEU A 10 -22.16 -11.30 23.52
N TYR A 11 -21.26 -10.53 22.92
CA TYR A 11 -20.32 -9.69 23.67
C TYR A 11 -21.00 -8.52 24.39
N ARG A 12 -22.06 -7.94 23.80
CA ARG A 12 -22.85 -6.88 24.46
C ARG A 12 -23.54 -7.39 25.73
N SER A 13 -23.99 -8.62 25.75
CA SER A 13 -24.65 -9.25 26.90
C SER A 13 -23.70 -9.87 27.92
N ASP A 14 -22.37 -9.87 27.63
CA ASP A 14 -21.37 -10.45 28.52
C ASP A 14 -21.24 -9.65 29.82
N ALA A 15 -21.41 -10.34 30.96
CA ALA A 15 -21.26 -9.74 32.28
C ALA A 15 -19.88 -9.13 32.53
N ARG A 16 -18.82 -9.64 31.90
CA ARG A 16 -17.47 -9.11 32.04
C ARG A 16 -17.40 -7.73 31.35
N VAL A 17 -17.97 -7.58 30.16
CA VAL A 17 -18.09 -6.31 29.44
C VAL A 17 -18.88 -5.28 30.25
N ALA A 18 -20.03 -5.69 30.83
CA ALA A 18 -20.85 -4.84 31.70
C ALA A 18 -20.03 -4.35 32.92
N ARG A 19 -19.21 -5.22 33.54
CA ARG A 19 -18.34 -4.83 34.64
C ARG A 19 -17.27 -3.79 34.22
N VAL A 20 -16.68 -3.92 33.01
CA VAL A 20 -15.76 -2.91 32.47
C VAL A 20 -16.47 -1.56 32.32
N ALA A 21 -17.63 -1.54 31.66
CA ALA A 21 -18.40 -0.33 31.44
C ALA A 21 -18.82 0.36 32.76
N ASN A 22 -19.27 -0.42 33.74
CA ASN A 22 -19.65 0.08 35.07
C ASN A 22 -18.42 0.61 35.84
N GLY A 23 -17.28 -0.05 35.75
CA GLY A 23 -16.04 0.40 36.40
C GLY A 23 -15.56 1.77 35.88
N LEU A 24 -16.00 2.18 34.70
CA LEU A 24 -15.65 3.48 34.10
C LEU A 24 -16.61 4.63 34.44
N ARG A 25 -17.57 4.45 35.34
CA ARG A 25 -18.52 5.50 35.75
C ARG A 25 -17.86 6.61 36.57
N GLU A 26 -16.93 6.25 37.42
CA GLU A 26 -16.22 7.21 38.31
C GLU A 26 -15.21 8.07 37.53
N LYS A 27 -14.98 9.30 38.02
CA LYS A 27 -13.92 10.15 37.48
C LYS A 27 -12.55 9.52 37.76
N ALA A 28 -11.63 9.63 36.81
CA ALA A 28 -10.28 9.07 36.89
C ALA A 28 -10.20 7.55 37.20
N ALA A 29 -11.30 6.81 36.93
CA ALA A 29 -11.35 5.35 37.14
C ALA A 29 -10.24 4.63 36.37
N ARG A 30 -9.74 3.53 36.97
CA ARG A 30 -8.68 2.70 36.39
C ARG A 30 -9.14 1.24 36.38
N VAL A 31 -9.37 0.70 35.20
CA VAL A 31 -9.84 -0.68 34.98
C VAL A 31 -8.75 -1.45 34.23
N GLN A 32 -8.41 -2.63 34.75
CA GLN A 32 -7.52 -3.58 34.08
C GLN A 32 -8.35 -4.66 33.38
N ILE A 33 -8.10 -4.85 32.10
CA ILE A 33 -8.61 -5.99 31.32
C ILE A 33 -7.44 -6.95 31.08
N ALA A 34 -7.54 -8.14 31.69
CA ALA A 34 -6.53 -9.19 31.53
C ALA A 34 -7.05 -10.35 30.67
N GLY A 35 -6.14 -11.19 30.17
CA GLY A 35 -6.46 -12.41 29.46
C GLY A 35 -7.22 -12.22 28.14
N THR A 36 -7.02 -11.08 27.45
CA THR A 36 -7.62 -10.80 26.15
C THR A 36 -6.61 -11.00 25.04
N ILE A 37 -7.02 -11.61 23.92
CA ILE A 37 -6.14 -12.00 22.83
C ILE A 37 -6.80 -11.70 21.48
N GLY A 38 -5.97 -11.28 20.51
CA GLY A 38 -6.35 -11.11 19.11
C GLY A 38 -7.54 -10.17 18.93
N SER A 39 -8.36 -10.44 17.94
CA SER A 39 -9.51 -9.59 17.58
C SER A 39 -10.64 -9.58 18.63
N ALA A 40 -10.56 -10.43 19.67
CA ALA A 40 -11.50 -10.34 20.81
C ALA A 40 -11.39 -8.99 21.54
N GLN A 41 -10.21 -8.36 21.51
CA GLN A 41 -10.01 -7.02 22.09
C GLN A 41 -10.88 -5.97 21.41
N ALA A 42 -10.99 -6.02 20.08
CA ALA A 42 -11.84 -5.12 19.31
C ALA A 42 -13.34 -5.39 19.58
N LEU A 43 -13.75 -6.67 19.76
CA LEU A 43 -15.12 -7.04 20.15
C LEU A 43 -15.48 -6.50 21.53
N ILE A 44 -14.60 -6.68 22.53
CA ILE A 44 -14.78 -6.15 23.88
C ILE A 44 -14.85 -4.62 23.86
N ALA A 45 -13.90 -3.98 23.16
CA ALA A 45 -13.86 -2.54 23.02
C ALA A 45 -15.15 -2.00 22.37
N ASN A 46 -15.59 -2.59 21.26
CA ASN A 46 -16.82 -2.18 20.59
C ASN A 46 -18.04 -2.31 21.50
N ALA A 47 -18.18 -3.41 22.25
CA ALA A 47 -19.27 -3.61 23.20
C ALA A 47 -19.25 -2.60 24.35
N VAL A 48 -18.06 -2.26 24.91
CA VAL A 48 -17.93 -1.21 25.94
C VAL A 48 -18.29 0.17 25.40
N ILE A 49 -17.86 0.50 24.18
CA ILE A 49 -18.19 1.76 23.51
C ILE A 49 -19.71 1.88 23.30
N GLU A 50 -20.38 0.80 22.89
CA GLU A 50 -21.84 0.78 22.73
C GLU A 50 -22.58 0.98 24.05
N HIS A 51 -22.08 0.45 25.18
CA HIS A 51 -22.67 0.65 26.49
C HIS A 51 -22.50 2.05 27.05
N ARG A 52 -21.41 2.72 26.72
CA ARG A 52 -21.02 3.97 27.37
C ARG A 52 -21.23 5.20 26.51
N GLY A 53 -20.95 5.15 25.22
CA GLY A 53 -20.80 6.33 24.37
C GLY A 53 -19.59 7.20 24.75
N GLY A 54 -19.49 8.41 24.20
CA GLY A 54 -18.43 9.37 24.51
C GLY A 54 -17.17 9.18 23.65
N VAL A 55 -16.08 9.84 24.09
CA VAL A 55 -14.79 9.82 23.37
C VAL A 55 -13.90 8.72 23.93
N HIS A 56 -13.46 7.81 23.10
CA HIS A 56 -12.53 6.73 23.43
C HIS A 56 -11.24 6.88 22.63
N VAL A 57 -10.08 6.86 23.30
CA VAL A 57 -8.76 6.96 22.68
C VAL A 57 -7.96 5.70 22.95
N PHE A 58 -7.67 4.94 21.92
CA PHE A 58 -6.90 3.70 21.98
C PHE A 58 -5.44 3.97 21.62
N VAL A 59 -4.55 3.73 22.56
CA VAL A 59 -3.09 3.87 22.39
C VAL A 59 -2.49 2.47 22.31
N LEU A 60 -2.24 2.00 21.11
CA LEU A 60 -1.65 0.70 20.82
C LEU A 60 -0.13 0.81 20.93
N THR A 61 0.59 -0.33 20.76
CA THR A 61 2.04 -0.37 20.93
C THR A 61 2.77 0.42 19.84
N ASP A 62 2.30 0.29 18.60
CA ASP A 62 2.91 0.91 17.41
C ASP A 62 1.87 1.15 16.30
N LYS A 63 2.33 1.70 15.18
CA LYS A 63 1.50 2.00 14.00
C LYS A 63 0.86 0.75 13.41
N GLU A 64 1.56 -0.39 13.42
CA GLU A 64 1.08 -1.63 12.81
C GLU A 64 -0.07 -2.25 13.63
N GLU A 65 0.10 -2.37 14.95
CA GLU A 65 -0.96 -2.84 15.84
C GLU A 65 -2.18 -1.92 15.79
N ALA A 66 -1.96 -0.60 15.77
CA ALA A 66 -3.03 0.38 15.64
C ALA A 66 -3.81 0.20 14.32
N ALA A 67 -3.11 -0.11 13.23
CA ALA A 67 -3.72 -0.36 11.93
C ALA A 67 -4.57 -1.64 11.92
N TYR A 68 -4.13 -2.71 12.53
CA TYR A 68 -4.93 -3.92 12.66
C TYR A 68 -6.16 -3.70 13.55
N PHE A 69 -6.00 -3.00 14.66
CA PHE A 69 -7.09 -2.74 15.58
C PHE A 69 -8.19 -1.87 14.98
N ILE A 70 -7.84 -0.83 14.22
CA ILE A 70 -8.84 -0.01 13.51
C ILE A 70 -9.57 -0.82 12.43
N ASN A 71 -8.88 -1.70 11.70
CA ASN A 71 -9.49 -2.57 10.70
C ASN A 71 -10.47 -3.58 11.35
N ASP A 72 -10.10 -4.17 12.48
CA ASP A 72 -11.01 -5.03 13.24
C ASP A 72 -12.28 -4.28 13.66
N LEU A 73 -12.15 -3.06 14.18
CA LEU A 73 -13.31 -2.24 14.55
C LEU A 73 -14.15 -1.83 13.33
N GLU A 74 -13.53 -1.46 12.21
CA GLU A 74 -14.24 -1.18 10.95
C GLU A 74 -15.02 -2.42 10.48
N ALA A 75 -14.39 -3.60 10.52
CA ALA A 75 -15.02 -4.86 10.11
C ALA A 75 -16.23 -5.22 10.99
N LEU A 76 -16.15 -4.98 12.31
CA LEU A 76 -17.25 -5.24 13.26
C LEU A 76 -18.43 -4.28 13.08
N ARG A 77 -18.20 -3.06 12.60
CA ARG A 77 -19.25 -2.01 12.48
C ARG A 77 -19.89 -1.95 11.09
N ASN A 78 -19.16 -2.32 10.03
CA ASN A 78 -19.68 -2.29 8.66
C ASN A 78 -20.76 -3.34 8.43
N LYS A 79 -22.01 -2.90 8.29
CA LYS A 79 -23.18 -3.76 8.04
C LYS A 79 -23.35 -4.20 6.57
N ASP A 80 -22.80 -3.47 5.62
CA ASP A 80 -22.96 -3.71 4.17
C ASP A 80 -21.62 -3.71 3.44
N LYS A 81 -21.08 -4.91 3.14
CA LYS A 81 -19.84 -5.06 2.35
C LYS A 81 -19.97 -4.73 0.85
N ASP A 82 -21.18 -4.66 0.30
CA ASP A 82 -21.41 -4.41 -1.13
C ASP A 82 -21.54 -2.93 -1.52
N ALA A 83 -21.56 -2.02 -0.59
CA ALA A 83 -21.68 -0.60 -0.87
C ALA A 83 -20.33 0.01 -1.25
N ARG A 84 -20.03 0.10 -2.53
CA ARG A 84 -18.99 1.01 -3.08
C ARG A 84 -19.20 2.47 -2.66
N TYR A 85 -20.27 2.74 -1.93
CA TYR A 85 -20.74 4.01 -1.39
C TYR A 85 -21.12 3.93 0.09
N ALA A 86 -20.52 3.01 0.88
CA ALA A 86 -20.75 2.97 2.32
C ALA A 86 -20.38 4.32 2.92
N LYS A 87 -21.37 4.95 3.60
CA LYS A 87 -21.16 6.19 4.33
C LYS A 87 -19.98 6.01 5.29
N LYS A 88 -18.97 6.87 5.19
CA LYS A 88 -17.81 6.89 6.10
C LYS A 88 -18.37 6.92 7.53
N GLU A 89 -17.94 6.03 8.40
CA GLU A 89 -18.21 6.17 9.84
C GLU A 89 -17.37 7.35 10.32
N GLU A 90 -18.05 8.47 10.53
CA GLU A 90 -17.42 9.75 10.92
C GLU A 90 -16.88 9.70 12.35
N ASP A 91 -17.22 8.64 13.12
CA ASP A 91 -16.88 8.48 14.54
C ASP A 91 -15.66 7.59 14.80
N LEU A 92 -15.01 7.01 13.78
CA LEU A 92 -13.80 6.19 13.91
C LEU A 92 -12.65 6.79 13.10
N LEU A 93 -11.66 7.35 13.79
CA LEU A 93 -10.56 8.09 13.21
C LEU A 93 -9.20 7.55 13.64
N PHE A 94 -8.22 7.66 12.73
CA PHE A 94 -6.82 7.33 12.99
C PHE A 94 -5.99 8.60 13.20
N TYR A 95 -5.20 8.66 14.26
CA TYR A 95 -4.31 9.79 14.57
C TYR A 95 -2.85 9.37 14.44
N PRO A 96 -2.18 9.65 13.30
CA PRO A 96 -0.80 9.23 13.05
C PRO A 96 0.24 10.17 13.67
N ALA A 97 1.46 9.65 13.91
CA ALA A 97 2.63 10.48 14.11
C ALA A 97 3.12 11.06 12.77
N PRO A 98 3.74 12.27 12.76
CA PRO A 98 4.42 12.76 11.57
C PRO A 98 5.59 11.85 11.19
N SER A 99 5.71 11.52 9.90
CA SER A 99 6.77 10.63 9.41
C SER A 99 8.09 11.35 9.12
N ARG A 100 8.09 12.69 9.03
CA ARG A 100 9.26 13.51 8.72
C ARG A 100 9.59 14.49 9.84
N SER A 101 10.87 14.87 9.87
CA SER A 101 11.36 15.90 10.80
C SER A 101 10.78 17.28 10.45
N PRO A 102 10.42 18.13 11.45
CA PRO A 102 10.04 19.52 11.22
C PRO A 102 11.12 20.37 10.52
N TYR A 103 12.37 19.91 10.56
CA TYR A 103 13.52 20.58 9.93
C TYR A 103 13.81 20.10 8.50
N ASP A 104 12.99 19.20 7.94
CA ASP A 104 13.16 18.70 6.58
C ASP A 104 12.65 19.76 5.56
N PRO A 105 13.52 20.28 4.67
CA PRO A 105 13.14 21.33 3.70
C PRO A 105 12.15 20.83 2.61
N GLU A 106 12.03 19.53 2.37
CA GLU A 106 11.16 18.97 1.32
C GLU A 106 9.68 18.77 1.74
N GLY A 107 9.32 19.24 2.93
CA GLY A 107 7.93 19.30 3.37
C GLY A 107 7.36 17.98 3.90
N HIS A 108 6.21 18.09 4.51
CA HIS A 108 5.50 17.02 5.20
C HIS A 108 4.68 16.14 4.23
N HIS A 109 4.33 14.92 4.63
CA HIS A 109 3.32 14.12 3.93
C HIS A 109 1.92 14.69 4.17
N ASP A 110 1.30 15.23 3.13
CA ASP A 110 -0.03 15.86 3.19
C ASP A 110 -1.11 14.92 3.78
N GLY A 111 -1.00 13.60 3.54
CA GLY A 111 -1.94 12.62 4.07
C GLY A 111 -1.95 12.51 5.60
N GLU A 112 -0.79 12.55 6.26
CA GLU A 112 -0.71 12.52 7.73
C GLU A 112 -1.22 13.82 8.34
N ARG A 113 -0.92 14.96 7.71
CA ARG A 113 -1.44 16.28 8.12
C ARG A 113 -2.96 16.33 8.07
N VAL A 114 -3.56 15.87 6.98
CA VAL A 114 -5.01 15.79 6.83
C VAL A 114 -5.63 14.92 7.92
N SER A 115 -5.10 13.72 8.16
CA SER A 115 -5.62 12.83 9.21
C SER A 115 -5.52 13.44 10.61
N ARG A 116 -4.41 14.12 10.93
CA ARG A 116 -4.25 14.81 12.22
C ARG A 116 -5.22 15.98 12.36
N THR A 117 -5.39 16.79 11.32
CA THR A 117 -6.32 17.92 11.30
C THR A 117 -7.77 17.45 11.38
N GLU A 118 -8.15 16.36 10.70
CA GLU A 118 -9.49 15.74 10.77
C GLU A 118 -9.84 15.32 12.21
N VAL A 119 -8.89 14.74 12.94
CA VAL A 119 -9.10 14.38 14.36
C VAL A 119 -9.30 15.63 15.24
N LEU A 120 -8.47 16.66 15.07
CA LEU A 120 -8.58 17.88 15.86
C LEU A 120 -9.90 18.61 15.57
N GLU A 121 -10.33 18.67 14.32
CA GLU A 121 -11.62 19.23 13.91
C GLU A 121 -12.79 18.44 14.52
N ALA A 122 -12.74 17.09 14.48
CA ALA A 122 -13.76 16.24 15.09
C ALA A 122 -13.88 16.49 16.61
N LEU A 123 -12.76 16.67 17.32
CA LEU A 123 -12.76 16.98 18.76
C LEU A 123 -13.33 18.37 19.05
N MET A 124 -13.14 19.35 18.17
CA MET A 124 -13.74 20.70 18.33
C MET A 124 -15.28 20.66 18.29
N LYS A 125 -15.87 19.80 17.48
CA LYS A 125 -17.32 19.63 17.31
C LYS A 125 -18.00 19.00 18.54
N LYS A 126 -17.23 18.60 19.56
CA LYS A 126 -17.71 17.92 20.79
C LYS A 126 -18.66 16.76 20.47
N PRO A 127 -18.19 15.72 19.77
CA PRO A 127 -19.02 14.64 19.30
C PRO A 127 -19.60 13.85 20.49
N GLU A 128 -20.85 13.38 20.37
CA GLU A 128 -21.47 12.47 21.35
C GLU A 128 -20.74 11.12 21.40
N ARG A 129 -20.10 10.73 20.30
CA ARG A 129 -19.33 9.50 20.17
C ARG A 129 -18.16 9.75 19.22
N LEU A 130 -16.95 9.37 19.66
CA LEU A 130 -15.74 9.38 18.83
C LEU A 130 -14.76 8.32 19.32
N VAL A 131 -14.21 7.57 18.42
CA VAL A 131 -13.19 6.56 18.66
C VAL A 131 -11.92 6.92 17.90
N LEU A 132 -10.87 7.21 18.65
CA LEU A 132 -9.55 7.55 18.12
C LEU A 132 -8.60 6.39 18.32
N ILE A 133 -7.96 5.95 17.25
CA ILE A 133 -6.92 4.92 17.29
C ILE A 133 -5.57 5.59 17.01
N THR A 134 -4.58 5.30 17.84
CA THR A 134 -3.27 5.92 17.75
C THR A 134 -2.20 5.07 18.45
N TYR A 135 -0.97 5.58 18.52
CA TYR A 135 0.19 4.98 19.15
C TYR A 135 1.06 6.06 19.81
N PRO A 136 2.01 5.71 20.71
CA PRO A 136 2.70 6.68 21.59
C PRO A 136 3.34 7.86 20.89
N GLU A 137 4.01 7.63 19.75
CA GLU A 137 4.74 8.67 19.02
C GLU A 137 3.85 9.79 18.49
N ALA A 138 2.55 9.51 18.29
CA ALA A 138 1.62 10.50 17.74
C ALA A 138 1.31 11.67 18.69
N PHE A 139 1.49 11.47 20.00
CA PHE A 139 1.23 12.49 21.03
C PHE A 139 2.39 13.45 21.27
N VAL A 140 3.58 13.09 20.82
CA VAL A 140 4.81 13.84 21.15
C VAL A 140 4.82 15.22 20.51
N PRO A 141 4.41 15.44 19.24
CA PRO A 141 4.32 16.76 18.66
C PRO A 141 3.22 17.59 19.35
N LEU A 142 3.55 18.81 19.72
CA LEU A 142 2.60 19.79 20.21
C LEU A 142 1.56 20.11 19.13
N VAL A 143 0.37 20.52 19.53
CA VAL A 143 -0.75 20.86 18.65
C VAL A 143 -1.30 22.25 19.00
N MET A 144 -1.92 22.92 18.02
CA MET A 144 -2.56 24.22 18.23
C MET A 144 -3.67 24.11 19.29
N GLY A 145 -3.77 25.13 20.16
CA GLY A 145 -4.81 25.17 21.20
C GLY A 145 -6.22 25.38 20.62
N LYS A 146 -7.28 24.89 21.34
CA LYS A 146 -8.69 24.95 20.89
C LYS A 146 -9.17 26.34 20.49
N GLU A 147 -8.82 27.35 21.29
CA GLU A 147 -9.27 28.73 21.03
C GLU A 147 -8.66 29.29 19.74
N GLU A 148 -7.39 28.97 19.50
CA GLU A 148 -6.69 29.44 18.32
C GLU A 148 -7.14 28.68 17.06
N MET A 149 -7.40 27.37 17.18
CA MET A 149 -8.03 26.60 16.09
C MET A 149 -9.38 27.17 15.69
N ALA A 150 -10.22 27.52 16.67
CA ALA A 150 -11.53 28.09 16.41
C ALA A 150 -11.44 29.45 15.67
N LYS A 151 -10.45 30.28 15.99
CA LYS A 151 -10.22 31.57 15.29
C LYS A 151 -9.72 31.38 13.87
N ASN A 152 -8.93 30.35 13.62
CA ASN A 152 -8.32 30.05 12.31
C ASN A 152 -9.17 29.12 11.44
N THR A 153 -10.37 28.76 11.86
CA THR A 153 -11.28 27.90 11.07
C THR A 153 -12.43 28.75 10.50
N LEU A 154 -12.63 28.68 9.20
CA LEU A 154 -13.73 29.37 8.51
C LEU A 154 -14.85 28.36 8.19
N THR A 155 -16.06 28.65 8.65
CA THR A 155 -17.26 27.87 8.26
C THR A 155 -18.06 28.66 7.27
N VAL A 156 -18.27 28.11 6.08
CA VAL A 156 -19.06 28.70 4.99
C VAL A 156 -20.37 27.93 4.88
N LYS A 157 -21.49 28.60 5.09
CA LYS A 157 -22.82 28.00 5.02
C LYS A 157 -23.59 28.44 3.79
N ARG A 158 -24.42 27.55 3.30
CA ARG A 158 -25.36 27.91 2.21
C ARG A 158 -26.28 29.03 2.63
N ASN A 159 -26.56 29.99 1.73
CA ASN A 159 -27.37 31.20 1.91
C ASN A 159 -26.78 32.25 2.87
N GLU A 160 -25.50 32.15 3.20
CA GLU A 160 -24.76 33.22 3.91
C GLU A 160 -24.11 34.16 2.89
N GLU A 161 -23.91 35.41 3.31
CA GLU A 161 -23.20 36.45 2.54
C GLU A 161 -21.70 36.29 2.79
N LEU A 162 -20.93 36.06 1.74
CA LEU A 162 -19.47 35.87 1.78
C LEU A 162 -18.82 36.54 0.56
N PRO A 163 -18.34 37.80 0.70
CA PRO A 163 -17.60 38.42 -0.39
C PRO A 163 -16.37 37.65 -0.81
N ILE A 164 -16.19 37.47 -2.12
CA ILE A 164 -15.07 36.68 -2.66
C ILE A 164 -13.71 37.24 -2.22
N ASP A 165 -13.59 38.57 -2.25
CA ASP A 165 -12.35 39.27 -1.88
C ASP A 165 -11.96 38.98 -0.41
N THR A 166 -12.93 38.98 0.49
CA THR A 166 -12.71 38.66 1.91
C THR A 166 -12.29 37.20 2.08
N LEU A 167 -12.90 36.27 1.33
CA LEU A 167 -12.51 34.85 1.35
C LEU A 167 -11.11 34.65 0.78
N GLU A 168 -10.76 35.35 -0.31
CA GLU A 168 -9.43 35.28 -0.93
C GLU A 168 -8.35 35.80 0.02
N GLU A 169 -8.56 36.94 0.68
CA GLU A 169 -7.64 37.52 1.65
C GLU A 169 -7.41 36.56 2.82
N TRP A 170 -8.48 36.00 3.39
CA TRP A 170 -8.39 35.05 4.49
C TRP A 170 -7.62 33.78 4.09
N LEU A 171 -7.86 33.25 2.86
CA LEU A 171 -7.14 32.07 2.36
C LEU A 171 -5.64 32.36 2.23
N HIS A 172 -5.25 33.54 1.75
CA HIS A 172 -3.85 33.93 1.67
C HIS A 172 -3.21 34.12 3.05
N GLU A 173 -3.88 34.80 3.97
CA GLU A 173 -3.38 35.01 5.35
C GLU A 173 -3.19 33.70 6.09
N THR A 174 -4.04 32.70 5.85
CA THR A 174 -3.97 31.37 6.46
C THR A 174 -3.07 30.38 5.72
N GLY A 175 -2.33 30.86 4.69
CA GLY A 175 -1.26 30.07 4.04
C GLY A 175 -1.74 29.16 2.90
N PHE A 176 -2.97 29.33 2.40
CA PHE A 176 -3.41 28.64 1.19
C PHE A 176 -2.75 29.25 -0.05
N SER A 177 -2.38 28.38 -0.99
CA SER A 177 -1.77 28.78 -2.26
C SER A 177 -2.81 28.83 -3.37
N ARG A 178 -2.85 29.97 -4.11
CA ARG A 178 -3.74 30.10 -5.26
C ARG A 178 -3.20 29.31 -6.45
N VAL A 179 -4.06 28.49 -7.04
CA VAL A 179 -3.77 27.65 -8.22
C VAL A 179 -4.91 27.73 -9.22
N GLU A 180 -4.71 27.28 -10.44
CA GLU A 180 -5.78 27.27 -11.45
C GLU A 180 -6.82 26.18 -11.17
N PHE A 181 -6.36 24.97 -10.76
CA PHE A 181 -7.19 23.86 -10.34
C PHE A 181 -6.66 23.27 -9.05
N VAL A 182 -7.56 22.88 -8.16
CA VAL A 182 -7.22 22.37 -6.83
C VAL A 182 -7.01 20.87 -6.88
N TYR A 183 -5.83 20.41 -6.46
CA TYR A 183 -5.45 19.00 -6.45
C TYR A 183 -4.92 18.52 -5.09
N GLU A 184 -4.37 19.40 -4.28
CA GLU A 184 -3.68 19.08 -3.02
C GLU A 184 -4.22 19.96 -1.87
N PRO A 185 -4.22 19.47 -0.62
CA PRO A 185 -4.56 20.28 0.55
C PRO A 185 -3.73 21.56 0.62
N GLY A 186 -4.35 22.64 1.08
CA GLY A 186 -3.72 23.96 1.13
C GLY A 186 -3.75 24.73 -0.20
N GLN A 187 -4.46 24.22 -1.21
CA GLN A 187 -4.68 24.92 -2.47
C GLN A 187 -6.09 25.51 -2.56
N PHE A 188 -6.23 26.65 -3.25
CA PHE A 188 -7.51 27.18 -3.64
C PHE A 188 -7.50 27.76 -5.07
N SER A 189 -8.67 27.87 -5.68
CA SER A 189 -8.87 28.43 -7.02
C SER A 189 -10.14 29.27 -7.05
N ILE A 190 -10.08 30.45 -7.70
CA ILE A 190 -11.21 31.32 -7.91
C ILE A 190 -11.42 31.47 -9.41
N ARG A 191 -12.64 31.13 -9.89
CA ARG A 191 -13.02 31.16 -11.28
C ARG A 191 -14.42 31.76 -11.42
N GLY A 192 -14.49 33.11 -11.59
CA GLY A 192 -15.77 33.83 -11.56
C GLY A 192 -16.45 33.70 -10.18
N GLY A 193 -17.69 33.24 -10.14
CA GLY A 193 -18.41 32.97 -8.89
C GLY A 193 -18.14 31.57 -8.25
N ILE A 194 -17.12 30.86 -8.68
CA ILE A 194 -16.79 29.55 -8.13
C ILE A 194 -15.46 29.61 -7.38
N VAL A 195 -15.48 29.21 -6.12
CA VAL A 195 -14.28 29.07 -5.29
C VAL A 195 -14.10 27.60 -4.94
N ASP A 196 -13.00 27.02 -5.38
CA ASP A 196 -12.58 25.68 -5.00
C ASP A 196 -11.51 25.78 -3.91
N VAL A 197 -11.67 25.06 -2.80
CA VAL A 197 -10.72 25.08 -1.67
C VAL A 197 -10.45 23.66 -1.18
N PHE A 198 -9.19 23.27 -1.05
CA PHE A 198 -8.82 22.01 -0.42
C PHE A 198 -8.34 22.25 1.00
N SER A 199 -9.27 22.12 1.95
CA SER A 199 -9.01 22.21 3.38
C SER A 199 -8.12 21.07 3.88
N TYR A 200 -7.27 21.34 4.88
CA TYR A 200 -6.53 20.28 5.57
C TYR A 200 -7.41 19.40 6.49
N GLY A 201 -8.65 19.81 6.78
CA GLY A 201 -9.64 19.02 7.53
C GLY A 201 -10.49 18.08 6.66
N SER A 202 -10.21 17.94 5.37
CA SER A 202 -11.03 17.12 4.46
C SER A 202 -10.16 16.30 3.51
N ASP A 203 -10.61 15.08 3.20
CA ASP A 203 -9.99 14.21 2.20
C ASP A 203 -10.30 14.61 0.75
N LYS A 204 -11.26 15.53 0.55
CA LYS A 204 -11.68 16.06 -0.76
C LYS A 204 -11.90 17.58 -0.71
N PRO A 205 -11.63 18.28 -1.83
CA PRO A 205 -11.83 19.72 -1.90
C PRO A 205 -13.31 20.10 -1.91
N TYR A 206 -13.57 21.31 -1.40
CA TYR A 206 -14.87 21.96 -1.44
C TYR A 206 -14.98 22.84 -2.67
N ARG A 207 -16.15 22.83 -3.31
CA ARG A 207 -16.57 23.81 -4.34
C ARG A 207 -17.71 24.64 -3.79
N ILE A 208 -17.47 25.93 -3.68
CA ILE A 208 -18.40 26.94 -3.18
C ILE A 208 -18.84 27.77 -4.39
N GLU A 209 -20.12 27.77 -4.71
CA GLU A 209 -20.68 28.59 -5.76
C GLU A 209 -21.34 29.79 -5.16
N LEU A 210 -20.97 30.96 -5.66
CA LEU A 210 -21.52 32.27 -5.22
C LEU A 210 -22.30 32.93 -6.35
N TYR A 211 -23.41 33.53 -6.00
CA TYR A 211 -24.16 34.47 -6.88
C TYR A 211 -24.08 35.86 -6.28
N GLY A 212 -23.23 36.72 -6.84
CA GLY A 212 -22.76 37.93 -6.14
C GLY A 212 -21.96 37.48 -4.90
N ASP A 213 -22.33 38.04 -3.75
CA ASP A 213 -21.71 37.72 -2.47
C ASP A 213 -22.46 36.62 -1.68
N ASN A 214 -23.53 36.03 -2.24
CA ASN A 214 -24.31 34.99 -1.57
C ASN A 214 -23.85 33.60 -1.98
N VAL A 215 -23.66 32.72 -0.99
CA VAL A 215 -23.32 31.30 -1.19
C VAL A 215 -24.54 30.51 -1.67
N GLU A 216 -24.58 30.15 -2.95
CA GLU A 216 -25.70 29.41 -3.55
C GLU A 216 -25.60 27.92 -3.27
N SER A 217 -24.40 27.35 -3.41
CA SER A 217 -24.19 25.93 -3.15
C SER A 217 -22.80 25.64 -2.58
N VAL A 218 -22.74 24.55 -1.76
CA VAL A 218 -21.50 23.97 -1.22
C VAL A 218 -21.47 22.50 -1.58
N ARG A 219 -20.36 22.04 -2.17
CA ARG A 219 -20.20 20.65 -2.63
C ARG A 219 -18.81 20.15 -2.35
N ARG A 220 -18.65 18.83 -2.13
CA ARG A 220 -17.37 18.15 -2.27
C ARG A 220 -17.24 17.61 -3.69
N PHE A 221 -16.05 17.66 -4.26
CA PHE A 221 -15.77 17.12 -5.59
C PHE A 221 -14.49 16.28 -5.59
N ASP A 222 -14.38 15.40 -6.58
CA ASP A 222 -13.17 14.63 -6.78
C ASP A 222 -12.13 15.48 -7.54
N PRO A 223 -10.93 15.69 -6.98
CA PRO A 223 -9.91 16.52 -7.62
C PRO A 223 -9.40 15.98 -8.96
N GLN A 224 -9.63 14.69 -9.28
CA GLN A 224 -9.13 14.05 -10.50
C GLN A 224 -10.04 14.28 -11.70
N ASP A 225 -11.33 14.05 -11.55
CA ASP A 225 -12.33 14.18 -12.62
C ASP A 225 -13.15 15.47 -12.50
N GLN A 226 -12.96 16.23 -11.41
CA GLN A 226 -13.66 17.50 -11.11
C GLN A 226 -15.18 17.33 -10.92
N LEU A 227 -15.66 16.08 -10.77
CA LEU A 227 -17.08 15.78 -10.60
C LEU A 227 -17.52 15.92 -9.14
N THR A 228 -18.74 16.38 -8.94
CA THR A 228 -19.35 16.49 -7.62
C THR A 228 -19.58 15.10 -7.03
N VAL A 229 -19.06 14.88 -5.83
CA VAL A 229 -19.23 13.66 -5.05
C VAL A 229 -20.43 13.79 -4.10
N GLU A 230 -20.55 14.95 -3.43
CA GLU A 230 -21.54 15.16 -2.39
C GLU A 230 -21.96 16.64 -2.32
N ARG A 231 -23.23 16.90 -2.00
CA ARG A 231 -23.75 18.25 -1.68
C ARG A 231 -23.83 18.43 -0.18
N LEU A 232 -23.36 19.56 0.33
CA LEU A 232 -23.26 19.85 1.75
C LEU A 232 -24.11 21.07 2.12
N ALA A 233 -24.48 21.17 3.39
CA ALA A 233 -25.09 22.37 3.94
C ALA A 233 -24.05 23.46 4.27
N GLU A 234 -22.83 23.01 4.64
CA GLU A 234 -21.72 23.89 5.01
C GLU A 234 -20.37 23.28 4.62
N ALA A 235 -19.36 24.12 4.45
CA ALA A 235 -17.95 23.73 4.32
C ALA A 235 -17.17 24.28 5.52
N VAL A 236 -16.34 23.43 6.12
CA VAL A 236 -15.42 23.83 7.18
C VAL A 236 -14.01 23.86 6.59
N ILE A 237 -13.45 25.06 6.47
CA ILE A 237 -12.13 25.27 5.89
C ILE A 237 -11.14 25.45 7.04
N VAL A 238 -10.25 24.48 7.17
CA VAL A 238 -9.20 24.44 8.20
C VAL A 238 -7.86 24.61 7.52
N PRO A 239 -7.03 25.57 7.93
CA PRO A 239 -5.67 25.75 7.41
C PRO A 239 -4.73 24.71 7.96
N ASP A 240 -3.46 24.80 7.58
CA ASP A 240 -2.41 23.97 8.21
C ASP A 240 -2.24 24.38 9.68
N LEU A 241 -2.60 23.44 10.57
CA LEU A 241 -2.54 23.64 12.02
C LEU A 241 -1.16 23.45 12.63
N GLN A 242 -0.12 23.23 11.84
CA GLN A 242 1.28 23.18 12.29
C GLN A 242 1.87 24.59 12.29
N ASP A 243 1.32 25.44 13.15
CA ASP A 243 1.75 26.83 13.24
C ASP A 243 3.17 26.95 13.84
N LYS A 244 3.91 27.95 13.33
CA LYS A 244 5.28 28.24 13.74
C LYS A 244 5.37 28.97 15.09
N ASP A 245 4.24 29.33 15.69
CA ASP A 245 4.18 30.14 16.91
C ASP A 245 4.09 29.22 18.15
N ALA A 246 5.23 28.90 18.74
CA ALA A 246 5.37 27.99 19.89
C ALA A 246 4.52 28.40 21.11
N ALA A 247 4.22 29.68 21.27
CA ALA A 247 3.42 30.18 22.40
C ALA A 247 1.95 29.74 22.39
N ARG A 248 1.45 29.22 21.25
CA ARG A 248 0.05 28.84 21.04
C ARG A 248 -0.17 27.33 20.99
N GLN A 249 0.89 26.56 21.22
CA GLN A 249 0.85 25.11 21.15
C GLN A 249 0.62 24.46 22.51
N GLN A 250 -0.09 23.34 22.53
CA GLN A 250 -0.46 22.57 23.73
C GLN A 250 -0.23 21.07 23.48
N ASN A 251 -0.13 20.29 24.56
CA ASN A 251 -0.13 18.84 24.39
C ASN A 251 -1.50 18.34 23.93
N PHE A 252 -1.50 17.23 23.20
CA PHE A 252 -2.72 16.67 22.61
C PHE A 252 -3.84 16.38 23.63
N PHE A 253 -3.50 15.98 24.86
CA PHE A 253 -4.50 15.62 25.88
C PHE A 253 -5.37 16.82 26.29
N ALA A 254 -4.90 18.05 26.11
CA ALA A 254 -5.68 19.26 26.34
C ALA A 254 -6.85 19.41 25.32
N GLN A 255 -6.78 18.70 24.19
CA GLN A 255 -7.85 18.69 23.18
C GLN A 255 -9.00 17.76 23.56
N LEU A 256 -8.78 16.77 24.42
CA LEU A 256 -9.78 15.79 24.77
C LEU A 256 -10.85 16.36 25.72
N PRO A 257 -12.10 15.88 25.67
CA PRO A 257 -13.10 16.19 26.69
C PRO A 257 -12.74 15.50 28.03
N GLU A 258 -13.11 16.11 29.16
CA GLU A 258 -12.78 15.59 30.50
C GLU A 258 -13.28 14.17 30.79
N ASP A 259 -14.36 13.76 30.13
CA ASP A 259 -14.98 12.45 30.27
C ASP A 259 -14.43 11.39 29.33
N ALA A 260 -13.44 11.72 28.52
CA ALA A 260 -12.79 10.78 27.62
C ALA A 260 -12.20 9.56 28.35
N VAL A 261 -12.13 8.42 27.65
CA VAL A 261 -11.57 7.16 28.14
C VAL A 261 -10.31 6.85 27.37
N LEU A 262 -9.18 6.73 28.07
CA LEU A 262 -7.91 6.32 27.49
C LEU A 262 -7.76 4.80 27.62
N TRP A 263 -7.58 4.11 26.50
CA TRP A 263 -7.26 2.69 26.45
C TRP A 263 -5.77 2.55 26.16
N LEU A 264 -5.02 1.98 27.09
CA LEU A 264 -3.58 1.99 27.11
C LEU A 264 -3.02 0.57 27.18
N ARG A 265 -1.99 0.29 26.38
CA ARG A 265 -1.14 -0.89 26.56
C ARG A 265 -0.18 -0.65 27.72
N ASP A 266 0.52 0.45 27.65
CA ASP A 266 1.47 0.91 28.65
C ASP A 266 1.49 2.44 28.68
N LEU A 267 1.33 3.03 29.86
CA LEU A 267 1.39 4.47 30.03
C LEU A 267 2.83 5.01 29.87
N GLN A 268 3.83 4.22 30.29
CA GLN A 268 5.23 4.63 30.24
C GLN A 268 5.72 4.76 28.79
N ALA A 269 5.18 3.95 27.87
CA ALA A 269 5.52 3.99 26.45
C ALA A 269 5.33 5.39 25.82
N ILE A 270 4.36 6.19 26.33
CA ILE A 270 4.15 7.57 25.86
C ILE A 270 5.32 8.47 26.27
N GLY A 271 5.81 8.35 27.51
CA GLY A 271 6.97 9.11 27.99
C GLY A 271 8.28 8.70 27.31
N ASP A 272 8.46 7.39 27.09
CA ASP A 272 9.64 6.86 26.41
C ASP A 272 9.70 7.32 24.95
N ALA A 273 8.56 7.38 24.25
CA ALA A 273 8.45 7.91 22.90
C ALA A 273 8.85 9.41 22.85
N ALA A 274 8.39 10.20 23.83
CA ALA A 274 8.76 11.62 23.92
C ALA A 274 10.27 11.79 24.11
N THR A 275 10.86 11.07 25.07
CA THR A 275 12.30 11.11 25.33
C THR A 275 13.11 10.74 24.10
N LYS A 276 12.71 9.70 23.38
CA LYS A 276 13.37 9.23 22.15
C LYS A 276 13.27 10.26 21.03
N GLN A 277 12.07 10.80 20.77
CA GLN A 277 11.88 11.77 19.69
C GLN A 277 12.58 13.10 20.00
N LEU A 278 12.54 13.58 21.24
CA LEU A 278 13.22 14.79 21.65
C LEU A 278 14.73 14.67 21.41
N LYS A 279 15.33 13.54 21.77
CA LYS A 279 16.75 13.27 21.52
C LYS A 279 17.07 13.31 20.02
N LEU A 280 16.30 12.62 19.20
CA LEU A 280 16.50 12.59 17.74
C LEU A 280 16.37 13.98 17.12
N LEU A 281 15.37 14.74 17.55
CA LEU A 281 15.13 16.08 17.01
C LEU A 281 16.22 17.07 17.48
N THR A 282 16.74 16.93 18.70
CA THR A 282 17.87 17.73 19.19
C THR A 282 19.15 17.46 18.38
N GLU A 283 19.45 16.20 18.08
CA GLU A 283 20.56 15.82 17.21
C GLU A 283 20.41 16.38 15.78
N ALA A 284 19.18 16.47 15.26
CA ALA A 284 18.90 17.08 13.96
C ALA A 284 19.05 18.60 14.01
N TYR A 285 18.50 19.25 15.04
CA TYR A 285 18.62 20.70 15.27
C TYR A 285 20.09 21.13 15.36
N ASP A 286 20.92 20.36 16.08
CA ASP A 286 22.34 20.66 16.27
C ASP A 286 23.14 20.65 14.97
N LYS A 287 22.64 19.99 13.94
CA LYS A 287 23.28 19.93 12.60
C LYS A 287 22.81 21.03 11.64
N LEU A 288 21.82 21.86 12.01
CA LEU A 288 21.31 22.92 11.15
C LEU A 288 22.34 24.06 10.98
N PRO A 289 22.52 24.58 9.75
CA PRO A 289 23.48 25.65 9.47
C PRO A 289 23.06 27.01 10.07
N GLU A 290 21.78 27.28 10.22
CA GLU A 290 21.22 28.53 10.75
C GLU A 290 20.20 28.24 11.86
N LYS A 291 20.68 27.76 13.01
CA LYS A 291 19.85 27.33 14.16
C LYS A 291 18.85 28.38 14.64
N ASP A 292 19.25 29.62 14.69
CA ASP A 292 18.45 30.74 15.25
C ASP A 292 17.21 31.07 14.39
N LYS A 293 17.13 30.53 13.17
CA LYS A 293 15.97 30.72 12.28
C LYS A 293 14.92 29.59 12.41
N HIS A 294 15.19 28.59 13.21
CA HIS A 294 14.31 27.44 13.39
C HIS A 294 13.82 27.32 14.84
N PRO A 295 12.57 26.89 15.08
CA PRO A 295 12.09 26.64 16.44
C PRO A 295 12.93 25.54 17.09
N THR A 296 13.13 25.66 18.40
CA THR A 296 13.88 24.66 19.18
C THR A 296 13.06 23.36 19.33
N PRO A 297 13.69 22.20 19.58
CA PRO A 297 12.97 20.94 19.81
C PRO A 297 11.93 21.01 20.93
N ASN A 298 12.18 21.77 22.00
CA ASN A 298 11.26 21.94 23.12
C ASN A 298 10.04 22.81 22.78
N GLU A 299 10.13 23.64 21.77
CA GLU A 299 9.00 24.43 21.25
C GLU A 299 8.09 23.61 20.33
N LEU A 300 8.55 22.47 19.82
CA LEU A 300 7.83 21.62 18.88
C LEU A 300 7.29 20.34 19.52
N LEU A 301 7.94 19.85 20.56
CA LEU A 301 7.64 18.57 21.18
C LEU A 301 7.31 18.70 22.66
N ALA A 302 6.31 17.97 23.11
CA ALA A 302 5.98 17.82 24.53
C ALA A 302 7.01 16.92 25.23
N THR A 303 7.34 17.25 26.47
CA THR A 303 8.21 16.43 27.32
C THR A 303 7.46 15.21 27.89
N ASP A 304 8.19 14.18 28.32
CA ASP A 304 7.63 12.99 28.99
C ASP A 304 6.74 13.37 30.19
N SER A 305 7.22 14.30 31.04
CA SER A 305 6.51 14.79 32.21
C SER A 305 5.18 15.49 31.84
N GLU A 306 5.16 16.30 30.81
CA GLU A 306 3.95 16.98 30.30
C GLU A 306 2.93 16.01 29.77
N LEU A 307 3.36 15.01 28.99
CA LEU A 307 2.45 13.99 28.45
C LEU A 307 1.87 13.11 29.55
N ILE A 308 2.69 12.61 30.48
CA ILE A 308 2.19 11.78 31.58
C ILE A 308 1.23 12.59 32.46
N LYS A 309 1.56 13.85 32.81
CA LYS A 309 0.66 14.75 33.55
C LYS A 309 -0.64 15.02 32.77
N GLY A 310 -0.56 15.19 31.46
CA GLY A 310 -1.72 15.39 30.60
C GLY A 310 -2.72 14.24 30.63
N THR A 311 -2.28 13.02 30.97
CA THR A 311 -3.21 11.88 31.14
C THR A 311 -3.89 11.83 32.51
N LEU A 312 -3.45 12.63 33.50
CA LEU A 312 -4.08 12.65 34.82
C LEU A 312 -5.53 13.15 34.70
N GLY A 313 -6.42 12.57 35.45
CA GLY A 313 -7.84 12.96 35.42
C GLY A 313 -8.71 12.18 34.43
N PHE A 314 -8.15 11.61 33.38
CA PHE A 314 -8.91 10.76 32.47
C PHE A 314 -9.16 9.37 33.05
N ARG A 315 -10.27 8.76 32.64
CA ARG A 315 -10.57 7.34 32.85
C ARG A 315 -9.61 6.50 32.04
N LYS A 316 -9.08 5.41 32.61
CA LYS A 316 -8.08 4.57 31.94
C LYS A 316 -8.50 3.12 31.93
N VAL A 317 -8.39 2.48 30.78
CA VAL A 317 -8.49 1.04 30.60
C VAL A 317 -7.12 0.54 30.19
N PHE A 318 -6.53 -0.34 30.99
CA PHE A 318 -5.30 -1.05 30.63
C PHE A 318 -5.67 -2.40 30.04
N PHE A 319 -5.18 -2.74 28.84
CA PHE A 319 -5.52 -3.97 28.14
C PHE A 319 -4.32 -4.58 27.41
N GLY A 320 -4.32 -5.91 27.31
CA GLY A 320 -3.35 -6.64 26.47
C GLY A 320 -1.92 -6.67 27.00
N GLY A 321 -1.70 -6.78 28.28
CA GLY A 321 -0.37 -7.02 28.87
C GLY A 321 -0.52 -7.55 30.28
N GLN A 322 0.43 -8.38 30.72
CA GLN A 322 0.60 -8.55 32.15
C GLN A 322 1.14 -7.23 32.69
N LEU A 323 0.38 -6.55 33.56
CA LEU A 323 0.97 -5.58 34.44
C LEU A 323 2.16 -6.27 35.10
N SER A 324 3.35 -5.77 34.92
CA SER A 324 4.49 -6.12 35.79
C SER A 324 4.10 -5.73 37.21
N VAL A 325 3.53 -6.68 37.93
CA VAL A 325 3.34 -6.56 39.37
C VAL A 325 4.74 -6.59 39.97
N VAL A 326 5.34 -5.42 40.11
CA VAL A 326 6.49 -5.27 40.99
C VAL A 326 5.99 -5.47 42.41
N GLY A 327 6.05 -6.70 42.87
CA GLY A 327 5.72 -7.03 44.25
C GLY A 327 5.13 -8.42 44.48
N SER A 328 5.77 -9.47 44.05
CA SER A 328 5.86 -10.77 44.75
C SER A 328 7.02 -11.59 44.23
N SER A 329 7.98 -11.77 45.09
CA SER A 329 9.14 -12.60 44.96
C SER A 329 8.80 -14.06 44.68
N VAL A 330 9.05 -14.53 43.45
CA VAL A 330 9.60 -15.88 43.19
C VAL A 330 10.46 -15.74 41.93
N ALA A 331 11.75 -15.60 42.12
CA ALA A 331 12.74 -15.66 41.06
C ALA A 331 12.98 -17.12 40.65
N PRO A 332 13.03 -17.43 39.32
CA PRO A 332 13.76 -18.59 38.88
C PRO A 332 15.27 -18.23 38.88
N ALA A 333 16.03 -19.01 39.62
CA ALA A 333 17.49 -18.93 39.68
C ALA A 333 18.06 -19.18 38.28
N ASN A 334 18.84 -18.22 37.80
CA ASN A 334 19.97 -18.25 36.88
C ASN A 334 19.89 -17.18 35.76
N ALA A 335 20.36 -15.98 36.10
CA ALA A 335 21.09 -15.12 35.16
C ALA A 335 22.00 -14.18 35.97
N ARG A 336 23.29 -14.40 35.89
CA ARG A 336 24.33 -13.52 36.46
C ARG A 336 24.51 -12.28 35.61
N GLY A 337 24.51 -11.11 36.25
CA GLY A 337 25.39 -9.96 35.95
C GLY A 337 24.87 -8.96 34.94
N ASP A 338 24.27 -7.87 35.41
CA ASP A 338 24.90 -6.56 35.22
C ASP A 338 24.34 -5.54 36.25
N ALA A 339 25.24 -4.88 36.96
CA ALA A 339 24.92 -3.91 37.99
C ALA A 339 24.88 -2.51 37.38
N GLY A 340 23.76 -1.79 37.61
CA GLY A 340 23.79 -0.35 37.44
C GLY A 340 22.52 0.31 36.81
N GLN A 341 21.36 0.16 37.46
CA GLN A 341 20.29 1.13 37.31
C GLN A 341 19.67 1.48 38.67
N PRO A 342 19.41 2.77 38.98
CA PRO A 342 18.84 3.17 40.23
C PRO A 342 17.39 2.70 40.38
N ASN A 343 17.14 2.02 41.50
CA ASN A 343 15.85 1.53 41.95
C ASN A 343 14.84 2.69 42.08
N ARG A 344 13.96 2.88 41.07
CA ARG A 344 12.80 3.78 41.21
C ARG A 344 11.66 2.99 41.86
N GLN A 345 11.31 3.37 43.10
CA GLN A 345 10.13 2.87 43.79
C GLN A 345 8.87 3.20 42.99
N PRO A 346 7.95 2.26 42.74
CA PRO A 346 6.67 2.54 42.09
C PRO A 346 5.84 3.43 43.01
N THR A 347 5.44 4.57 42.51
CA THR A 347 4.46 5.44 43.14
C THR A 347 3.12 4.71 43.26
N THR A 348 2.48 4.84 44.41
CA THR A 348 1.18 4.24 44.79
C THR A 348 0.03 4.61 43.86
N GLU A 349 0.25 5.50 42.88
CA GLU A 349 -0.73 6.01 41.93
C GLU A 349 -1.08 5.06 40.75
N ASN A 350 -0.40 3.93 40.59
CA ASN A 350 -0.59 3.03 39.40
C ASN A 350 -1.39 1.75 39.69
N ARG A 351 -2.09 1.60 40.80
CA ARG A 351 -2.94 0.40 41.03
C ARG A 351 -4.29 0.53 40.33
N ALA A 352 -4.67 -0.49 39.55
CA ALA A 352 -5.99 -0.63 38.96
C ALA A 352 -7.03 -0.81 40.09
N GLN A 353 -8.16 -0.10 40.01
CA GLN A 353 -9.29 -0.23 40.96
C GLN A 353 -10.04 -1.54 40.80
N ALA A 354 -10.09 -2.09 39.58
CA ALA A 354 -10.72 -3.37 39.26
C ALA A 354 -9.94 -4.09 38.16
N THR A 355 -9.72 -5.39 38.33
CA THR A 355 -9.17 -6.27 37.30
C THR A 355 -10.25 -7.22 36.83
N ILE A 356 -10.46 -7.31 35.51
CA ILE A 356 -11.45 -8.19 34.88
C ILE A 356 -10.69 -9.10 33.91
N ASP A 357 -10.71 -10.40 34.22
CA ASP A 357 -9.99 -11.41 33.43
C ASP A 357 -10.96 -12.11 32.47
N PHE A 358 -10.62 -12.14 31.18
CA PHE A 358 -11.39 -12.79 30.12
C PHE A 358 -10.95 -14.23 29.84
N GLN A 359 -9.76 -14.65 30.30
CA GLN A 359 -9.21 -15.99 30.17
C GLN A 359 -9.21 -16.54 28.73
N GLN A 360 -9.12 -15.67 27.75
CA GLN A 360 -9.11 -16.03 26.33
C GLN A 360 -7.78 -16.70 25.96
N ARG A 361 -7.82 -17.53 24.92
CA ARG A 361 -6.67 -18.25 24.40
C ARG A 361 -6.47 -17.96 22.92
N PRO A 362 -5.21 -17.95 22.41
CA PRO A 362 -4.96 -17.75 21.00
C PRO A 362 -5.51 -18.92 20.17
N GLN A 363 -5.78 -18.67 18.91
CA GLN A 363 -6.06 -19.71 17.92
C GLN A 363 -4.84 -20.65 17.84
N PRO A 364 -5.02 -21.99 17.84
CA PRO A 364 -3.93 -22.92 17.61
C PRO A 364 -3.33 -22.77 16.23
N THR A 365 -2.04 -23.09 16.12
CA THR A 365 -1.37 -23.15 14.80
C THR A 365 -1.60 -24.53 14.19
N PHE A 366 -2.15 -24.58 12.98
CA PHE A 366 -2.48 -25.84 12.30
C PHE A 366 -1.46 -26.26 11.26
N ALA A 367 -0.46 -25.41 10.94
CA ALA A 367 0.59 -25.65 9.96
C ALA A 367 0.06 -26.15 8.58
N LYS A 368 -1.11 -25.71 8.20
CA LYS A 368 -1.87 -26.13 6.99
C LYS A 368 -2.30 -27.62 6.99
N GLU A 369 -2.24 -28.29 8.12
CA GLU A 369 -2.71 -29.66 8.27
C GLU A 369 -4.21 -29.70 8.57
N PHE A 370 -5.04 -29.87 7.56
CA PHE A 370 -6.50 -29.88 7.67
C PHE A 370 -7.05 -30.99 8.57
N LYS A 371 -6.33 -32.11 8.69
CA LYS A 371 -6.68 -33.18 9.62
C LYS A 371 -6.59 -32.72 11.07
N VAL A 372 -5.59 -31.92 11.40
CA VAL A 372 -5.41 -31.37 12.75
C VAL A 372 -6.51 -30.34 13.03
N LEU A 373 -6.80 -29.47 12.07
CA LEU A 373 -7.90 -28.51 12.18
C LEU A 373 -9.26 -29.21 12.34
N SER A 374 -9.57 -30.22 11.54
CA SER A 374 -10.80 -31.00 11.63
C SER A 374 -10.95 -31.65 12.99
N GLY A 375 -9.87 -32.27 13.51
CA GLY A 375 -9.85 -32.85 14.86
C GLY A 375 -10.09 -31.84 15.96
N ASP A 376 -9.49 -30.65 15.88
CA ASP A 376 -9.69 -29.58 16.87
C ASP A 376 -11.12 -29.04 16.86
N LEU A 377 -11.69 -28.77 15.67
CA LEU A 377 -13.06 -28.31 15.51
C LEU A 377 -14.07 -29.34 16.09
N HIS A 378 -13.85 -30.61 15.83
CA HIS A 378 -14.68 -31.69 16.36
C HIS A 378 -14.59 -31.77 17.90
N ASN A 379 -13.38 -31.69 18.47
CA ASN A 379 -13.17 -31.70 19.92
C ASN A 379 -13.84 -30.50 20.59
N LYS A 380 -13.76 -29.31 19.98
CA LYS A 380 -14.44 -28.10 20.47
C LYS A 380 -15.95 -28.27 20.42
N GLN A 381 -16.50 -28.80 19.33
CA GLN A 381 -17.93 -29.06 19.22
C GLN A 381 -18.43 -30.02 20.32
N ASN A 382 -17.69 -31.11 20.55
CA ASN A 382 -18.03 -32.06 21.60
C ASN A 382 -17.94 -31.46 23.02
N ALA A 383 -17.08 -30.45 23.20
CA ALA A 383 -16.98 -29.66 24.44
C ALA A 383 -18.04 -28.55 24.56
N GLY A 384 -18.97 -28.45 23.61
CA GLY A 384 -20.07 -27.50 23.59
C GLY A 384 -19.67 -26.08 23.08
N TYR A 385 -18.56 -25.95 22.34
CA TYR A 385 -18.18 -24.67 21.74
C TYR A 385 -18.93 -24.45 20.42
N THR A 386 -19.21 -23.19 20.14
CA THR A 386 -19.59 -22.74 18.80
C THR A 386 -18.32 -22.43 18.00
N ASN A 387 -18.12 -23.16 16.90
CA ASN A 387 -16.98 -22.95 16.01
C ASN A 387 -17.33 -21.95 14.91
N LEU A 388 -16.64 -20.84 14.85
CA LEU A 388 -16.74 -19.83 13.79
C LEU A 388 -15.43 -19.75 13.02
N ILE A 389 -15.49 -19.64 11.69
CA ILE A 389 -14.32 -19.36 10.87
C ILE A 389 -14.57 -18.04 10.12
N ALA A 390 -13.79 -17.02 10.47
CA ALA A 390 -13.82 -15.72 9.84
C ALA A 390 -12.98 -15.76 8.56
N CYS A 391 -13.59 -15.38 7.43
CA CYS A 391 -13.00 -15.32 6.11
C CYS A 391 -13.23 -13.93 5.51
N ASN A 392 -12.25 -13.40 4.77
CA ASN A 392 -12.38 -12.09 4.15
C ASN A 392 -13.39 -12.05 2.98
N SER A 393 -13.76 -13.20 2.41
CA SER A 393 -14.72 -13.31 1.31
C SER A 393 -15.53 -14.61 1.35
N ALA A 394 -16.73 -14.60 0.73
CA ALA A 394 -17.57 -15.78 0.59
C ALA A 394 -16.87 -16.91 -0.16
N LYS A 395 -16.04 -16.57 -1.17
CA LYS A 395 -15.27 -17.53 -1.95
C LYS A 395 -14.25 -18.31 -1.11
N GLN A 396 -13.64 -17.68 -0.11
CA GLN A 396 -12.76 -18.38 0.83
C GLN A 396 -13.52 -19.37 1.69
N SER A 397 -14.74 -19.03 2.11
CA SER A 397 -15.63 -19.95 2.83
C SER A 397 -16.01 -21.16 1.99
N GLU A 398 -16.35 -20.96 0.70
CA GLU A 398 -16.66 -22.05 -0.25
C GLU A 398 -15.45 -22.98 -0.44
N ARG A 399 -14.23 -22.41 -0.54
CA ARG A 399 -13.00 -23.22 -0.63
C ARG A 399 -12.79 -24.11 0.59
N LEU A 400 -13.03 -23.59 1.81
CA LEU A 400 -12.93 -24.40 3.03
C LEU A 400 -13.94 -25.56 3.02
N TYR A 401 -15.18 -25.31 2.65
CA TYR A 401 -16.18 -26.37 2.50
C TYR A 401 -15.77 -27.43 1.47
N THR A 402 -15.23 -27.03 0.33
CA THR A 402 -14.74 -27.96 -0.70
C THR A 402 -13.64 -28.86 -0.14
N ILE A 403 -12.65 -28.26 0.56
CA ILE A 403 -11.54 -29.02 1.17
C ILE A 403 -12.05 -30.05 2.20
N PHE A 404 -12.97 -29.66 3.08
CA PHE A 404 -13.51 -30.58 4.09
C PHE A 404 -14.41 -31.67 3.49
N ASN A 405 -15.24 -31.36 2.50
CA ASN A 405 -16.07 -32.34 1.81
C ASN A 405 -15.22 -33.39 1.07
N ASP A 406 -14.14 -32.97 0.40
CA ASP A 406 -13.24 -33.88 -0.33
C ASP A 406 -12.42 -34.77 0.61
N MET A 407 -12.27 -34.38 1.89
CA MET A 407 -11.60 -35.17 2.92
C MET A 407 -12.52 -36.18 3.63
N GLU A 408 -13.81 -36.29 3.23
CA GLU A 408 -14.84 -37.16 3.86
C GLU A 408 -14.99 -36.91 5.39
N HIS A 409 -14.70 -35.70 5.86
CA HIS A 409 -14.83 -35.32 7.26
C HIS A 409 -16.01 -34.34 7.46
N GLU A 410 -17.06 -34.81 8.11
CA GLU A 410 -18.12 -33.89 8.60
C GLU A 410 -17.57 -33.01 9.71
N VAL A 411 -17.33 -31.74 9.39
CA VAL A 411 -16.85 -30.73 10.34
C VAL A 411 -17.91 -29.66 10.47
N ALA A 412 -18.42 -29.50 11.71
CA ALA A 412 -19.39 -28.44 11.98
C ALA A 412 -18.66 -27.13 12.36
N PHE A 413 -18.72 -26.17 11.44
CA PHE A 413 -18.35 -24.77 11.69
C PHE A 413 -19.33 -23.84 10.99
N THR A 414 -19.40 -22.60 11.46
CA THR A 414 -20.16 -21.53 10.79
C THR A 414 -19.19 -20.53 10.17
N PRO A 415 -19.19 -20.35 8.85
CA PRO A 415 -18.37 -19.33 8.22
C PRO A 415 -18.95 -17.94 8.48
N LEU A 416 -18.06 -17.00 8.77
CA LEU A 416 -18.39 -15.58 8.84
C LEU A 416 -17.58 -14.84 7.77
N VAL A 417 -18.23 -14.09 6.89
CA VAL A 417 -17.55 -13.18 5.98
C VAL A 417 -17.16 -11.93 6.77
N LEU A 418 -16.05 -12.01 7.48
CA LEU A 418 -15.57 -11.00 8.41
C LEU A 418 -14.03 -10.98 8.36
N ASP A 419 -13.49 -9.80 8.16
CA ASP A 419 -12.04 -9.57 8.03
C ASP A 419 -11.48 -9.18 9.40
N LEU A 420 -10.98 -10.15 10.16
CA LEU A 420 -10.40 -9.97 11.49
C LEU A 420 -8.92 -10.35 11.49
N HIS A 421 -8.12 -9.63 12.29
CA HIS A 421 -6.67 -9.83 12.33
C HIS A 421 -6.26 -11.16 12.98
N GLU A 422 -6.84 -11.55 14.11
CA GLU A 422 -6.46 -12.77 14.81
C GLU A 422 -7.66 -13.50 15.41
N GLY A 423 -7.62 -14.85 15.30
CA GLY A 423 -8.57 -15.73 15.93
C GLY A 423 -8.30 -15.89 17.44
N PHE A 424 -9.32 -16.35 18.17
CA PHE A 424 -9.25 -16.58 19.62
C PHE A 424 -10.24 -17.63 20.07
N ILE A 425 -10.05 -18.13 21.28
CA ILE A 425 -10.97 -19.04 21.96
C ILE A 425 -11.38 -18.40 23.28
N ASP A 426 -12.69 -18.23 23.49
CA ASP A 426 -13.29 -17.76 24.75
C ASP A 426 -13.95 -18.94 25.49
N PRO A 427 -13.34 -19.42 26.57
CA PRO A 427 -13.86 -20.58 27.30
C PRO A 427 -15.19 -20.32 28.06
N GLU A 428 -15.39 -19.08 28.51
CA GLU A 428 -16.59 -18.71 29.27
C GLU A 428 -17.81 -18.61 28.35
N LEU A 429 -17.62 -17.97 27.16
CA LEU A 429 -18.67 -17.88 26.15
C LEU A 429 -18.81 -19.15 25.30
N LYS A 430 -17.97 -20.17 25.54
CA LYS A 430 -17.92 -21.38 24.71
C LYS A 430 -17.81 -21.05 23.21
N LEU A 431 -16.97 -20.12 22.87
CA LEU A 431 -16.75 -19.61 21.51
C LEU A 431 -15.33 -19.92 21.04
N ALA A 432 -15.19 -20.54 19.86
CA ALA A 432 -13.94 -20.64 19.13
C ALA A 432 -14.11 -19.91 17.81
N LEU A 433 -13.43 -18.78 17.66
CA LEU A 433 -13.39 -18.01 16.43
C LEU A 433 -12.01 -18.11 15.83
N TYR A 434 -11.92 -18.72 14.65
CA TYR A 434 -10.69 -18.88 13.88
C TYR A 434 -10.70 -17.95 12.68
N THR A 435 -9.52 -17.56 12.22
CA THR A 435 -9.34 -16.79 10.99
C THR A 435 -8.70 -17.66 9.92
N ASP A 436 -9.18 -17.56 8.69
CA ASP A 436 -8.69 -18.36 7.58
C ASP A 436 -7.22 -18.08 7.26
N HIS A 437 -6.77 -16.83 7.37
CA HIS A 437 -5.38 -16.48 7.10
C HIS A 437 -4.41 -17.09 8.13
N GLN A 438 -4.78 -17.24 9.42
CA GLN A 438 -3.96 -17.96 10.39
C GLN A 438 -3.98 -19.48 10.17
N ILE A 439 -5.13 -20.06 9.73
CA ILE A 439 -5.23 -21.48 9.34
C ILE A 439 -4.25 -21.79 8.20
N PHE A 440 -4.21 -20.91 7.19
CA PHE A 440 -3.36 -21.08 6.02
C PHE A 440 -1.96 -20.44 6.14
N GLU A 441 -1.62 -19.87 7.30
CA GLU A 441 -0.37 -19.11 7.52
C GLU A 441 -0.16 -18.03 6.48
N ARG A 442 -1.22 -17.24 6.19
CA ARG A 442 -1.18 -16.12 5.27
C ARG A 442 -0.87 -14.84 5.99
N TYR A 443 -0.26 -13.90 5.27
CA TYR A 443 -0.11 -12.54 5.75
C TYR A 443 -1.48 -11.82 5.72
N HIS A 444 -1.93 -11.34 6.90
CA HIS A 444 -3.15 -10.55 6.99
C HIS A 444 -2.89 -9.10 6.59
N ARG A 445 -3.87 -8.47 5.91
CA ARG A 445 -3.80 -7.11 5.43
C ARG A 445 -4.39 -6.15 6.43
N TYR A 446 -3.72 -5.02 6.65
CA TYR A 446 -4.41 -3.86 7.18
C TYR A 446 -4.55 -2.76 6.11
N ARG A 447 -5.61 -1.97 6.20
CA ARG A 447 -5.85 -0.82 5.35
C ARG A 447 -5.93 0.40 6.25
N LEU A 448 -4.86 1.20 6.31
CA LEU A 448 -4.98 2.54 6.84
C LEU A 448 -5.53 3.43 5.73
N LYS A 449 -6.66 4.06 5.97
CA LYS A 449 -7.09 5.21 5.20
C LYS A 449 -6.17 6.37 5.61
N GLU A 450 -4.94 6.35 5.11
CA GLU A 450 -4.12 7.54 5.14
C GLU A 450 -4.89 8.59 4.35
N GLY A 451 -5.12 9.78 4.92
CA GLY A 451 -5.80 10.88 4.28
C GLY A 451 -5.33 11.09 2.85
N PHE A 452 -5.45 12.21 2.25
CA PHE A 452 -5.14 12.47 0.83
C PHE A 452 -3.93 11.66 0.30
N ARG A 453 -4.16 10.77 -0.70
CA ARG A 453 -3.10 10.09 -1.47
C ARG A 453 -2.87 10.83 -2.76
N LYS A 454 -1.67 11.37 -2.94
CA LYS A 454 -1.22 11.97 -4.19
C LYS A 454 -1.27 10.91 -5.31
N ASN A 455 -2.21 11.06 -6.24
CA ASN A 455 -2.36 10.08 -7.33
C ASN A 455 -1.44 10.44 -8.49
N SER A 456 -0.70 9.45 -9.01
CA SER A 456 0.30 9.63 -10.08
C SER A 456 -0.24 10.07 -11.44
N GLN A 457 -1.58 10.15 -11.62
CA GLN A 457 -2.19 10.61 -12.88
C GLN A 457 -2.30 12.15 -13.00
N ALA A 458 -2.12 12.89 -11.91
CA ALA A 458 -2.01 14.36 -11.94
C ALA A 458 -0.67 14.88 -12.51
N LEU A 459 0.14 13.99 -13.08
CA LEU A 459 1.49 14.25 -13.59
C LEU A 459 1.52 15.18 -14.80
N THR A 460 0.46 15.29 -15.59
CA THR A 460 0.50 16.01 -16.87
C THR A 460 0.70 17.52 -16.70
N LEU A 461 0.08 18.14 -15.69
CA LEU A 461 0.28 19.57 -15.39
C LEU A 461 1.59 19.79 -14.61
N LYS A 462 1.93 18.90 -13.70
CA LYS A 462 3.19 18.97 -12.95
C LYS A 462 4.43 18.71 -13.82
N GLU A 463 4.31 17.85 -14.84
CA GLU A 463 5.38 17.68 -15.85
C GLU A 463 5.58 18.94 -16.68
N LEU A 464 4.53 19.72 -16.92
CA LEU A 464 4.61 20.99 -17.64
C LEU A 464 5.20 22.12 -16.79
N THR A 465 4.93 22.16 -15.50
CA THR A 465 5.58 23.10 -14.56
C THR A 465 7.06 22.77 -14.35
N GLN A 466 7.49 21.54 -14.65
CA GLN A 466 8.88 21.12 -14.61
C GLN A 466 9.64 21.38 -15.95
N LEU A 467 8.95 21.78 -17.02
CA LEU A 467 9.60 22.15 -18.27
C LEU A 467 10.42 23.43 -18.08
N LYS A 468 11.69 23.35 -18.44
CA LYS A 468 12.59 24.51 -18.47
C LYS A 468 12.69 25.06 -19.90
N PRO A 469 12.81 26.38 -20.08
CA PRO A 469 13.14 26.94 -21.39
C PRO A 469 14.36 26.23 -21.99
N GLY A 470 14.21 25.70 -23.21
CA GLY A 470 15.20 24.86 -23.88
C GLY A 470 14.85 23.37 -23.94
N ASP A 471 13.89 22.89 -23.14
CA ASP A 471 13.46 21.49 -23.19
C ASP A 471 12.76 21.16 -24.52
N LEU A 472 13.04 19.95 -25.04
CA LEU A 472 12.37 19.43 -26.23
C LEU A 472 10.97 18.88 -25.84
N VAL A 473 9.98 19.34 -26.62
CA VAL A 473 8.59 18.88 -26.48
C VAL A 473 8.03 18.42 -27.81
N VAL A 474 7.05 17.54 -27.78
CA VAL A 474 6.38 17.03 -28.99
C VAL A 474 4.94 17.50 -29.01
N HIS A 475 4.58 18.28 -30.02
CA HIS A 475 3.17 18.59 -30.31
C HIS A 475 2.61 17.54 -31.27
N ILE A 476 1.42 17.01 -30.96
CA ILE A 476 0.81 15.89 -31.70
C ILE A 476 0.67 16.17 -33.22
N ASP A 477 0.43 17.42 -33.61
CA ASP A 477 0.20 17.81 -35.00
C ASP A 477 1.40 18.48 -35.67
N HIS A 478 2.30 19.09 -34.88
CA HIS A 478 3.41 19.91 -35.40
C HIS A 478 4.80 19.33 -35.18
N GLY A 479 4.91 18.22 -34.41
CA GLY A 479 6.17 17.52 -34.18
C GLY A 479 7.01 18.12 -33.06
N VAL A 480 8.33 17.93 -33.15
CA VAL A 480 9.26 18.31 -32.09
C VAL A 480 9.54 19.81 -32.15
N GLY A 481 9.30 20.49 -31.03
CA GLY A 481 9.63 21.90 -30.81
C GLY A 481 10.43 22.08 -29.51
N ILE A 482 10.86 23.30 -29.24
CA ILE A 482 11.60 23.72 -28.04
C ILE A 482 10.65 24.55 -27.19
N PHE A 483 10.50 24.17 -25.93
CA PHE A 483 9.75 24.96 -24.95
C PHE A 483 10.48 26.27 -24.64
N SER A 484 9.80 27.41 -24.76
CA SER A 484 10.39 28.75 -24.58
C SER A 484 9.74 29.54 -23.44
N GLY A 485 8.86 28.91 -22.67
CA GLY A 485 8.16 29.53 -21.53
C GLY A 485 6.65 29.66 -21.75
N LEU A 486 6.00 30.30 -20.78
CA LEU A 486 4.59 30.71 -20.83
C LEU A 486 4.53 32.16 -21.22
N GLU A 487 3.52 32.51 -22.01
CA GLU A 487 3.28 33.89 -22.47
C GLU A 487 1.76 34.15 -22.50
N THR A 488 1.37 35.32 -22.05
CA THR A 488 -0.06 35.74 -22.10
C THR A 488 -0.34 36.33 -23.46
N ILE A 489 -1.27 35.74 -24.21
CA ILE A 489 -1.64 36.19 -25.54
C ILE A 489 -3.09 36.66 -25.54
N ASP A 490 -3.38 37.69 -26.39
CA ASP A 490 -4.76 38.09 -26.68
C ASP A 490 -5.36 37.16 -27.74
N ALA A 491 -6.31 36.34 -27.32
CA ALA A 491 -7.05 35.43 -28.20
C ALA A 491 -8.47 35.95 -28.44
N GLY A 492 -8.58 36.93 -29.27
CA GLY A 492 -9.91 37.48 -29.68
C GLY A 492 -10.61 38.33 -28.62
N GLY A 493 -9.82 39.14 -27.87
CA GLY A 493 -10.32 40.07 -26.83
C GLY A 493 -10.31 39.48 -25.42
N SER A 494 -9.78 38.25 -25.23
CA SER A 494 -9.59 37.61 -23.95
C SER A 494 -8.11 37.25 -23.79
N MET A 495 -7.50 37.74 -22.69
CA MET A 495 -6.12 37.44 -22.34
C MET A 495 -6.04 35.98 -21.87
N GLN A 496 -5.24 35.14 -22.56
CA GLN A 496 -5.10 33.74 -22.24
C GLN A 496 -3.61 33.37 -22.12
N GLU A 497 -3.29 32.57 -21.12
CA GLU A 497 -1.94 32.00 -21.03
C GLU A 497 -1.75 30.86 -22.05
N ALA A 498 -0.61 30.88 -22.73
CA ALA A 498 -0.23 29.93 -23.74
C ALA A 498 1.22 29.49 -23.56
N ILE A 499 1.49 28.22 -23.87
CA ILE A 499 2.85 27.70 -24.00
C ILE A 499 3.43 28.20 -25.31
N ARG A 500 4.61 28.82 -25.25
CA ARG A 500 5.38 29.24 -26.40
C ARG A 500 6.35 28.14 -26.80
N LEU A 501 6.15 27.58 -28.00
CA LEU A 501 7.01 26.56 -28.59
C LEU A 501 7.76 27.15 -29.78
N LYS A 502 9.09 27.03 -29.76
CA LYS A 502 9.97 27.49 -30.86
C LYS A 502 10.32 26.31 -31.76
N TYR A 503 10.12 26.52 -33.08
CA TYR A 503 10.40 25.54 -34.10
C TYR A 503 11.63 25.96 -34.96
N ARG A 504 11.99 25.13 -35.95
CA ARG A 504 13.08 25.42 -36.86
C ARG A 504 12.80 26.75 -37.61
N ASP A 505 13.84 27.46 -37.94
CA ASP A 505 13.83 28.75 -38.67
C ASP A 505 13.19 29.91 -37.86
N GLY A 506 13.01 29.73 -36.57
CA GLY A 506 12.50 30.76 -35.64
C GLY A 506 10.97 30.84 -35.53
N ASP A 507 10.25 29.96 -36.22
CA ASP A 507 8.78 29.86 -36.13
C ASP A 507 8.31 29.63 -34.70
N ILE A 508 7.23 30.28 -34.32
CA ILE A 508 6.64 30.17 -32.96
C ILE A 508 5.22 29.62 -33.06
N LEU A 509 4.91 28.66 -32.20
CA LEU A 509 3.55 28.13 -32.00
C LEU A 509 3.11 28.43 -30.58
N TYR A 510 1.96 29.08 -30.42
CA TYR A 510 1.31 29.23 -29.14
C TYR A 510 0.28 28.13 -28.92
N VAL A 511 0.38 27.43 -27.83
CA VAL A 511 -0.56 26.36 -27.46
C VAL A 511 -1.27 26.78 -26.18
N GLY A 512 -2.54 27.09 -26.26
CA GLY A 512 -3.34 27.48 -25.11
C GLY A 512 -3.37 26.38 -24.04
N ILE A 513 -3.44 26.76 -22.77
CA ILE A 513 -3.41 25.83 -21.63
C ILE A 513 -4.49 24.75 -21.74
N HIS A 514 -5.65 25.06 -22.31
CA HIS A 514 -6.70 24.06 -22.56
C HIS A 514 -6.31 22.94 -23.57
N SER A 515 -5.27 23.19 -24.36
CA SER A 515 -4.75 22.26 -25.36
C SER A 515 -3.47 21.52 -24.93
N LEU A 516 -3.12 21.57 -23.64
CA LEU A 516 -1.92 20.94 -23.07
C LEU A 516 -1.83 19.43 -23.32
N HIS A 517 -2.97 18.74 -23.39
CA HIS A 517 -3.04 17.33 -23.75
C HIS A 517 -2.45 17.00 -25.14
N ARG A 518 -2.19 18.02 -25.97
CA ARG A 518 -1.54 17.88 -27.29
C ARG A 518 -0.03 18.01 -27.23
N VAL A 519 0.55 18.37 -26.09
CA VAL A 519 1.99 18.56 -25.88
C VAL A 519 2.49 17.56 -24.86
N SER A 520 3.61 16.92 -25.15
CA SER A 520 4.29 16.02 -24.23
C SER A 520 5.79 16.30 -24.20
N LYS A 521 6.44 16.06 -23.05
CA LYS A 521 7.90 16.14 -22.99
C LYS A 521 8.50 15.07 -23.90
N PHE A 522 9.52 15.45 -24.68
CA PHE A 522 10.23 14.48 -25.52
C PHE A 522 11.03 13.53 -24.63
N SER A 523 10.73 12.25 -24.71
CA SER A 523 11.51 11.18 -24.09
C SER A 523 12.25 10.40 -25.20
N GLY A 524 13.56 10.66 -25.34
CA GLY A 524 14.44 9.90 -26.24
C GLY A 524 15.06 8.69 -25.54
N GLU A 525 15.63 7.75 -26.31
CA GLU A 525 16.50 6.73 -25.75
C GLU A 525 17.73 7.36 -25.09
N GLU A 526 18.06 6.91 -23.87
CA GLU A 526 19.28 7.35 -23.16
C GLU A 526 20.51 7.11 -24.05
N GLY A 527 21.20 8.19 -24.43
CA GLY A 527 22.39 8.16 -25.34
C GLY A 527 22.07 8.30 -26.81
N GLY A 528 20.80 8.46 -27.21
CA GLY A 528 20.40 8.75 -28.60
C GLY A 528 20.72 10.18 -29.03
N LYS A 529 20.92 10.41 -30.33
CA LYS A 529 21.05 11.76 -30.88
C LYS A 529 19.78 12.56 -30.64
N ALA A 530 19.89 13.81 -30.19
CA ALA A 530 18.75 14.71 -30.04
C ALA A 530 17.99 14.79 -31.40
N PRO A 531 16.65 14.73 -31.37
CA PRO A 531 15.86 14.81 -32.59
C PRO A 531 16.01 16.18 -33.22
N ASN A 532 15.94 16.22 -34.55
CA ASN A 532 15.89 17.51 -35.26
C ASN A 532 14.55 18.19 -34.96
N VAL A 533 14.61 19.47 -34.57
CA VAL A 533 13.45 20.31 -34.37
C VAL A 533 12.66 20.39 -35.70
N SER A 534 11.35 20.19 -35.64
CA SER A 534 10.46 20.19 -36.81
C SER A 534 10.35 21.60 -37.40
N LYS A 535 9.96 21.69 -38.66
CA LYS A 535 9.60 22.97 -39.32
C LYS A 535 8.09 23.06 -39.42
N LEU A 536 7.50 24.17 -38.98
CA LEU A 536 6.06 24.41 -39.07
C LEU A 536 5.62 24.52 -40.56
N GLY A 537 4.37 24.17 -40.82
CA GLY A 537 3.77 24.27 -42.15
C GLY A 537 4.24 23.26 -43.19
N THR A 538 5.17 22.34 -42.83
CA THR A 538 5.67 21.31 -43.78
C THR A 538 4.95 19.97 -43.56
N PRO A 539 4.71 19.18 -44.61
CA PRO A 539 4.08 17.85 -44.48
C PRO A 539 5.00 16.79 -43.87
N ALA A 540 6.25 17.16 -43.56
CA ALA A 540 7.30 16.22 -43.10
C ALA A 540 6.86 15.41 -41.83
N TRP A 541 6.29 16.08 -40.84
CA TRP A 541 5.80 15.41 -39.63
C TRP A 541 4.61 14.48 -39.92
N ARG A 542 3.65 14.96 -40.73
CA ARG A 542 2.49 14.17 -41.15
C ARG A 542 2.92 12.93 -41.92
N ASN A 543 3.84 13.08 -42.88
CA ASN A 543 4.39 11.98 -43.66
C ASN A 543 5.17 10.98 -42.78
N LEU A 544 5.91 11.45 -41.77
CA LEU A 544 6.58 10.59 -40.79
C LEU A 544 5.57 9.81 -39.97
N LYS A 545 4.50 10.49 -39.49
CA LYS A 545 3.40 9.84 -38.77
C LYS A 545 2.69 8.77 -39.62
N GLU A 546 2.34 9.07 -40.85
CA GLU A 546 1.69 8.16 -41.79
C GLU A 546 2.56 6.95 -42.11
N LYS A 547 3.85 7.18 -42.37
CA LYS A 547 4.85 6.12 -42.62
C LYS A 547 5.02 5.20 -41.40
N THR A 548 5.06 5.77 -40.21
CA THR A 548 5.15 5.00 -38.96
C THR A 548 3.84 4.24 -38.70
N LYS A 549 2.69 4.87 -38.94
CA LYS A 549 1.38 4.24 -38.82
C LYS A 549 1.22 3.08 -39.82
N ALA A 550 1.69 3.21 -41.02
CA ALA A 550 1.69 2.14 -42.05
C ALA A 550 2.57 0.96 -41.59
N LYS A 551 3.78 1.22 -41.07
CA LYS A 551 4.65 0.16 -40.52
C LYS A 551 3.99 -0.57 -39.34
N VAL A 552 3.39 0.16 -38.40
CA VAL A 552 2.69 -0.42 -37.25
C VAL A 552 1.48 -1.24 -37.73
N LYS A 553 0.73 -0.74 -38.73
CA LYS A 553 -0.40 -1.47 -39.34
C LYS A 553 0.04 -2.78 -40.02
N ALA A 554 1.17 -2.79 -40.71
CA ALA A 554 1.74 -3.98 -41.34
C ALA A 554 2.13 -5.03 -40.29
N LEU A 555 2.84 -4.59 -39.21
CA LEU A 555 3.18 -5.47 -38.08
C LEU A 555 1.93 -6.04 -37.39
N ALA A 556 0.88 -5.20 -37.20
CA ALA A 556 -0.37 -5.65 -36.62
C ALA A 556 -1.09 -6.69 -37.50
N PHE A 557 -1.04 -6.53 -38.81
CA PHE A 557 -1.64 -7.48 -39.75
C PHE A 557 -0.96 -8.84 -39.71
N ASP A 558 0.37 -8.89 -39.65
CA ASP A 558 1.13 -10.13 -39.50
C ASP A 558 0.80 -10.84 -38.16
N LEU A 559 0.64 -10.10 -37.10
CA LEU A 559 0.23 -10.63 -35.80
C LEU A 559 -1.19 -11.17 -35.82
N ILE A 560 -2.13 -10.45 -36.43
CA ILE A 560 -3.53 -10.92 -36.62
C ILE A 560 -3.60 -12.21 -37.46
N LYS A 561 -2.78 -12.31 -38.51
CA LYS A 561 -2.69 -13.52 -39.33
C LYS A 561 -2.20 -14.73 -38.52
N LEU A 562 -1.17 -14.53 -37.72
CA LEU A 562 -0.64 -15.54 -36.80
C LEU A 562 -1.70 -15.96 -35.76
N TYR A 563 -2.44 -15.01 -35.21
CA TYR A 563 -3.53 -15.26 -34.28
C TYR A 563 -4.67 -16.07 -34.93
N ALA A 564 -5.08 -15.69 -36.13
CA ALA A 564 -6.12 -16.43 -36.88
C ALA A 564 -5.67 -17.86 -37.20
N GLN A 565 -4.43 -18.07 -37.65
CA GLN A 565 -3.86 -19.40 -37.87
C GLN A 565 -3.83 -20.26 -36.61
N ARG A 566 -3.57 -19.67 -35.47
CA ARG A 566 -3.53 -20.35 -34.17
C ARG A 566 -4.94 -20.74 -33.72
N LYS A 567 -5.89 -19.82 -33.81
CA LYS A 567 -7.30 -20.05 -33.44
C LYS A 567 -7.98 -21.14 -34.28
N SER A 568 -7.45 -21.43 -35.47
CA SER A 568 -7.95 -22.55 -36.35
C SER A 568 -7.34 -23.91 -36.03
N LYS A 569 -6.33 -24.00 -35.15
CA LYS A 569 -5.70 -25.27 -34.73
C LYS A 569 -6.36 -25.81 -33.46
N PRO A 570 -6.60 -27.11 -33.34
CA PRO A 570 -7.04 -27.70 -32.08
C PRO A 570 -5.89 -27.66 -31.06
N GLY A 571 -6.21 -27.27 -29.84
CA GLY A 571 -5.36 -27.32 -28.67
C GLY A 571 -5.82 -28.39 -27.68
N PHE A 572 -5.12 -28.49 -26.56
CA PHE A 572 -5.53 -29.33 -25.43
C PHE A 572 -6.43 -28.50 -24.51
N ALA A 573 -7.62 -28.98 -24.19
CA ALA A 573 -8.51 -28.37 -23.21
C ALA A 573 -8.20 -28.98 -21.83
N PHE A 574 -7.66 -28.19 -20.92
CA PHE A 574 -7.38 -28.60 -19.56
C PHE A 574 -8.67 -28.80 -18.77
N GLN A 575 -8.64 -29.74 -17.82
CA GLN A 575 -9.79 -30.03 -16.95
C GLN A 575 -10.06 -28.87 -15.99
N PRO A 576 -11.31 -28.72 -15.48
CA PRO A 576 -11.61 -27.80 -14.37
C PRO A 576 -10.71 -28.06 -13.17
N ASP A 577 -10.60 -27.07 -12.28
CA ASP A 577 -9.75 -27.17 -11.10
C ASP A 577 -10.16 -28.34 -10.21
N ASN A 578 -9.18 -29.12 -9.77
CA ASN A 578 -9.35 -30.17 -8.77
C ASN A 578 -9.00 -29.64 -7.37
N TYR A 579 -9.18 -30.47 -6.33
CA TYR A 579 -8.94 -30.06 -4.96
C TYR A 579 -7.46 -29.66 -4.71
N LEU A 580 -6.49 -30.30 -5.37
CA LEU A 580 -5.07 -29.94 -5.25
C LEU A 580 -4.79 -28.54 -5.76
N GLN A 581 -5.49 -28.09 -6.82
CA GLN A 581 -5.40 -26.72 -7.31
C GLN A 581 -5.96 -25.73 -6.28
N HIS A 582 -7.09 -26.07 -5.66
CA HIS A 582 -7.67 -25.25 -4.58
C HIS A 582 -6.75 -25.19 -3.36
N GLU A 583 -6.13 -26.30 -2.99
CA GLU A 583 -5.14 -26.36 -1.91
C GLU A 583 -3.91 -25.50 -2.19
N LEU A 584 -3.34 -25.59 -3.41
CA LEU A 584 -2.23 -24.74 -3.82
C LEU A 584 -2.61 -23.26 -3.71
N GLU A 585 -3.77 -22.85 -4.23
CA GLU A 585 -4.23 -21.48 -4.20
C GLU A 585 -4.54 -21.00 -2.77
N ALA A 586 -5.17 -21.85 -1.96
CA ALA A 586 -5.45 -21.59 -0.56
C ALA A 586 -4.17 -21.42 0.27
N SER A 587 -3.10 -22.14 -0.05
CA SER A 587 -1.80 -22.04 0.64
C SER A 587 -0.97 -20.81 0.27
N PHE A 588 -1.45 -19.93 -0.62
CA PHE A 588 -0.75 -18.70 -0.96
C PHE A 588 -0.70 -17.75 0.25
N ILE A 589 0.51 -17.32 0.62
CA ILE A 589 0.75 -16.54 1.84
C ILE A 589 0.21 -15.11 1.80
N TYR A 590 -0.16 -14.62 0.60
CA TYR A 590 -0.75 -13.30 0.41
C TYR A 590 -2.18 -13.44 -0.09
N GLU A 591 -2.97 -12.41 0.10
CA GLU A 591 -4.28 -12.30 -0.53
C GLU A 591 -4.15 -11.78 -1.96
N ASP A 592 -4.96 -12.33 -2.86
CA ASP A 592 -5.01 -11.86 -4.23
C ASP A 592 -5.62 -10.44 -4.30
N THR A 593 -5.01 -9.58 -5.09
CA THR A 593 -5.69 -8.35 -5.49
C THR A 593 -6.81 -8.69 -6.48
N PRO A 594 -7.87 -7.85 -6.63
CA PRO A 594 -8.93 -8.10 -7.60
C PRO A 594 -8.40 -8.34 -9.03
N ASP A 595 -7.33 -7.64 -9.41
CA ASP A 595 -6.71 -7.81 -10.73
C ASP A 595 -5.94 -9.13 -10.85
N GLN A 596 -5.26 -9.59 -9.78
CA GLN A 596 -4.60 -10.90 -9.75
C GLN A 596 -5.61 -12.03 -9.84
N GLU A 597 -6.73 -11.93 -9.12
CA GLU A 597 -7.81 -12.89 -9.19
C GLU A 597 -8.40 -12.95 -10.60
N LYS A 598 -8.73 -11.79 -11.17
CA LYS A 598 -9.25 -11.69 -12.54
C LYS A 598 -8.26 -12.27 -13.56
N ALA A 599 -6.97 -11.93 -13.47
CA ALA A 599 -5.95 -12.46 -14.38
C ALA A 599 -5.82 -13.99 -14.26
N THR A 600 -5.90 -14.54 -13.04
CA THR A 600 -5.87 -16.00 -12.80
C THR A 600 -7.09 -16.67 -13.43
N LEU A 601 -8.29 -16.13 -13.23
CA LEU A 601 -9.52 -16.65 -13.83
C LEU A 601 -9.48 -16.60 -15.37
N ASP A 602 -9.00 -15.49 -15.93
CA ASP A 602 -8.84 -15.33 -17.37
C ASP A 602 -7.91 -16.40 -17.97
N VAL A 603 -6.75 -16.64 -17.32
CA VAL A 603 -5.77 -17.67 -17.73
C VAL A 603 -6.40 -19.07 -17.68
N LYS A 604 -7.04 -19.44 -16.57
CA LYS A 604 -7.68 -20.76 -16.40
C LYS A 604 -8.77 -20.99 -17.43
N ARG A 605 -9.63 -19.98 -17.65
CA ARG A 605 -10.71 -20.05 -18.65
C ARG A 605 -10.17 -20.24 -20.06
N ASP A 606 -9.02 -19.63 -20.38
CA ASP A 606 -8.40 -19.82 -21.70
C ASP A 606 -7.77 -21.22 -21.84
N MET A 607 -7.13 -21.74 -20.78
CA MET A 607 -6.58 -23.10 -20.75
C MET A 607 -7.66 -24.19 -20.89
N GLU A 608 -8.88 -23.94 -20.43
CA GLU A 608 -10.03 -24.88 -20.52
C GLU A 608 -10.69 -24.90 -21.90
N LYS A 609 -10.29 -24.00 -22.82
CA LYS A 609 -10.76 -23.98 -24.20
C LYS A 609 -10.01 -25.01 -25.06
N SER A 610 -10.68 -25.51 -26.12
CA SER A 610 -10.07 -26.39 -27.11
C SER A 610 -9.14 -25.68 -28.11
N THR A 611 -8.88 -24.40 -27.93
CA THR A 611 -7.98 -23.58 -28.76
C THR A 611 -6.76 -23.17 -27.95
N PRO A 612 -5.53 -23.26 -28.51
CA PRO A 612 -4.31 -22.90 -27.75
C PRO A 612 -4.35 -21.47 -27.20
N MET A 613 -4.14 -21.31 -25.91
CA MET A 613 -4.05 -20.01 -25.23
C MET A 613 -2.84 -19.20 -25.73
N ASP A 614 -3.00 -17.88 -25.92
CA ASP A 614 -1.93 -16.91 -26.08
C ASP A 614 -2.27 -15.64 -25.30
N ARG A 615 -1.95 -15.68 -24.01
CA ARG A 615 -2.29 -14.58 -23.13
C ARG A 615 -1.05 -13.85 -22.63
N LEU A 616 -1.13 -12.54 -22.62
CA LEU A 616 -0.14 -11.65 -22.02
C LEU A 616 -0.67 -11.14 -20.67
N VAL A 617 0.09 -11.39 -19.60
CA VAL A 617 -0.16 -10.80 -18.27
C VAL A 617 0.84 -9.67 -18.06
N CYS A 618 0.32 -8.44 -17.98
CA CYS A 618 1.09 -7.23 -17.75
C CYS A 618 0.86 -6.70 -16.33
N GLY A 619 1.89 -6.27 -15.65
CA GLY A 619 1.79 -5.67 -14.32
C GLY A 619 3.17 -5.28 -13.82
N ASP A 620 3.26 -4.29 -12.96
CA ASP A 620 4.55 -3.80 -12.45
C ASP A 620 5.32 -4.88 -11.66
N VAL A 621 6.60 -4.63 -11.38
CA VAL A 621 7.44 -5.54 -10.59
C VAL A 621 6.83 -5.68 -9.19
N GLY A 622 6.70 -6.93 -8.70
CA GLY A 622 6.09 -7.22 -7.39
C GLY A 622 4.55 -7.30 -7.39
N PHE A 623 3.86 -7.14 -8.52
CA PHE A 623 2.39 -7.27 -8.61
C PHE A 623 1.89 -8.72 -8.73
N GLY A 624 2.71 -9.71 -8.39
CA GLY A 624 2.29 -11.11 -8.28
C GLY A 624 2.13 -11.87 -9.61
N LYS A 625 2.63 -11.37 -10.75
CA LYS A 625 2.57 -12.08 -12.04
C LYS A 625 3.09 -13.52 -11.97
N THR A 626 4.14 -13.76 -11.19
CA THR A 626 4.74 -15.09 -11.01
C THR A 626 3.78 -16.07 -10.34
N GLU A 627 2.92 -15.63 -9.42
CA GLU A 627 1.93 -16.50 -8.79
C GLU A 627 0.86 -16.96 -9.80
N VAL A 628 0.41 -16.06 -10.68
CA VAL A 628 -0.49 -16.43 -11.79
C VAL A 628 0.14 -17.52 -12.67
N ALA A 629 1.44 -17.39 -12.97
CA ALA A 629 2.19 -18.38 -13.72
C ALA A 629 2.34 -19.73 -12.98
N ILE A 630 2.56 -19.71 -11.67
CA ILE A 630 2.64 -20.92 -10.83
C ILE A 630 1.32 -21.68 -10.85
N ARG A 631 0.19 -20.99 -10.70
CA ARG A 631 -1.16 -21.59 -10.74
C ARG A 631 -1.46 -22.22 -12.09
N ALA A 632 -1.12 -21.54 -13.19
CA ALA A 632 -1.27 -22.08 -14.54
C ALA A 632 -0.36 -23.31 -14.78
N ALA A 633 0.89 -23.26 -14.31
CA ALA A 633 1.83 -24.36 -14.41
C ALA A 633 1.34 -25.60 -13.64
N PHE A 634 0.82 -25.39 -12.44
CA PHE A 634 0.31 -26.48 -11.61
C PHE A 634 -0.93 -27.12 -12.24
N LYS A 635 -1.88 -26.32 -12.76
CA LYS A 635 -3.04 -26.80 -13.49
C LYS A 635 -2.63 -27.70 -14.66
N SER A 636 -1.63 -27.28 -15.43
CA SER A 636 -1.09 -28.08 -16.54
C SER A 636 -0.44 -29.38 -16.06
N ALA A 637 0.33 -29.36 -14.99
CA ALA A 637 0.98 -30.53 -14.39
C ALA A 637 -0.04 -31.54 -13.83
N CYS A 638 -1.14 -31.06 -13.22
CA CYS A 638 -2.22 -31.95 -12.74
C CYS A 638 -2.85 -32.77 -13.84
N ASP A 639 -2.92 -32.24 -15.07
CA ASP A 639 -3.43 -32.94 -16.25
C ASP A 639 -2.36 -33.78 -16.98
N GLY A 640 -1.21 -33.99 -16.33
CA GLY A 640 -0.10 -34.80 -16.85
C GLY A 640 0.69 -34.15 -17.97
N LYS A 641 0.48 -32.85 -18.25
CA LYS A 641 1.20 -32.11 -19.27
C LYS A 641 2.47 -31.45 -18.71
N GLN A 642 3.53 -31.44 -19.49
CA GLN A 642 4.78 -30.77 -19.11
C GLN A 642 4.71 -29.26 -19.34
N VAL A 643 5.44 -28.51 -18.54
CA VAL A 643 5.51 -27.04 -18.57
C VAL A 643 6.93 -26.55 -18.79
N ALA A 644 7.11 -25.67 -19.78
CA ALA A 644 8.34 -24.94 -20.04
C ALA A 644 8.26 -23.53 -19.47
N VAL A 645 9.19 -23.12 -18.58
CA VAL A 645 9.27 -21.74 -18.08
C VAL A 645 10.55 -21.08 -18.59
N LEU A 646 10.39 -20.20 -19.55
CA LEU A 646 11.49 -19.50 -20.23
C LEU A 646 11.76 -18.14 -19.62
N VAL A 647 13.00 -17.92 -19.17
CA VAL A 647 13.43 -16.66 -18.53
C VAL A 647 14.70 -16.10 -19.16
N PRO A 648 14.91 -14.77 -19.16
CA PRO A 648 16.03 -14.16 -19.90
C PRO A 648 17.41 -14.40 -19.27
N THR A 649 17.50 -14.61 -17.96
CA THR A 649 18.79 -14.74 -17.26
C THR A 649 18.91 -15.99 -16.42
N THR A 650 20.14 -16.43 -16.20
CA THR A 650 20.44 -17.62 -15.36
C THR A 650 20.07 -17.42 -13.89
N ILE A 651 20.12 -16.18 -13.40
CA ILE A 651 19.75 -15.82 -12.02
C ILE A 651 18.23 -15.92 -11.86
N LEU A 652 17.47 -15.40 -12.82
CA LEU A 652 16.01 -15.52 -12.83
C LEU A 652 15.56 -16.97 -12.92
N ALA A 653 16.25 -17.82 -13.69
CA ALA A 653 15.94 -19.25 -13.74
C ALA A 653 16.08 -19.91 -12.36
N LEU A 654 17.15 -19.59 -11.61
CA LEU A 654 17.34 -20.08 -10.26
C LEU A 654 16.30 -19.52 -9.28
N GLN A 655 15.95 -18.24 -9.40
CA GLN A 655 14.94 -17.58 -8.57
C GLN A 655 13.56 -18.20 -8.80
N HIS A 656 13.13 -18.34 -10.05
CA HIS A 656 11.86 -19.00 -10.37
C HIS A 656 11.83 -20.45 -9.91
N TRP A 657 12.92 -21.20 -10.09
CA TRP A 657 12.99 -22.57 -9.59
C TRP A 657 12.76 -22.65 -8.08
N LYS A 658 13.41 -21.75 -7.31
CA LYS A 658 13.20 -21.68 -5.85
C LYS A 658 11.75 -21.35 -5.50
N SER A 659 11.14 -20.37 -6.18
CA SER A 659 9.77 -19.95 -5.93
C SER A 659 8.76 -21.04 -6.28
N PHE A 660 8.89 -21.67 -7.45
CA PHE A 660 8.01 -22.77 -7.88
C PHE A 660 8.15 -23.98 -6.96
N SER A 661 9.40 -24.41 -6.66
CA SER A 661 9.65 -25.54 -5.77
C SER A 661 9.12 -25.30 -4.35
N ALA A 662 9.22 -24.08 -3.84
CA ALA A 662 8.70 -23.75 -2.51
C ALA A 662 7.17 -23.79 -2.47
N ARG A 663 6.52 -23.27 -3.53
CA ARG A 663 5.05 -23.24 -3.65
C ARG A 663 4.45 -24.64 -3.87
N MET A 664 5.16 -25.51 -4.55
CA MET A 664 4.72 -26.89 -4.86
C MET A 664 5.26 -27.95 -3.89
N LYS A 665 5.84 -27.51 -2.76
CA LYS A 665 6.36 -28.43 -1.75
C LYS A 665 5.21 -29.24 -1.12
N GLY A 666 5.32 -30.56 -1.13
CA GLY A 666 4.28 -31.48 -0.64
C GLY A 666 3.23 -31.87 -1.68
N LEU A 667 3.24 -31.26 -2.87
CA LEU A 667 2.36 -31.61 -3.98
C LEU A 667 3.08 -32.59 -4.96
N PRO A 668 2.33 -33.41 -5.70
CA PRO A 668 2.91 -34.47 -6.56
C PRO A 668 3.43 -33.91 -7.90
N VAL A 669 4.26 -32.85 -7.86
CA VAL A 669 4.81 -32.18 -9.06
C VAL A 669 6.32 -32.00 -8.89
N ARG A 670 7.09 -32.44 -9.89
CA ARG A 670 8.55 -32.30 -9.91
C ARG A 670 8.97 -31.08 -10.73
N VAL A 671 9.62 -30.11 -10.08
CA VAL A 671 10.16 -28.88 -10.68
C VAL A 671 11.69 -28.97 -10.74
N ASP A 672 12.27 -28.73 -11.91
CA ASP A 672 13.73 -28.64 -12.08
C ASP A 672 14.12 -27.45 -12.95
N TYR A 673 15.42 -27.14 -13.02
CA TYR A 673 15.91 -26.05 -13.86
C TYR A 673 17.16 -26.42 -14.65
N ILE A 674 17.33 -25.83 -15.84
CA ILE A 674 18.47 -26.02 -16.71
C ILE A 674 19.12 -24.68 -17.07
N ASN A 675 20.39 -24.51 -16.67
CA ASN A 675 21.20 -23.34 -17.04
C ASN A 675 22.71 -23.68 -16.96
N ARG A 676 23.56 -22.67 -17.22
CA ARG A 676 25.04 -22.82 -17.19
C ARG A 676 25.64 -23.15 -15.81
N PHE A 677 24.88 -23.07 -14.72
CA PHE A 677 25.35 -23.44 -13.38
C PHE A 677 25.23 -24.95 -13.10
N ARG A 678 24.49 -25.71 -13.93
CA ARG A 678 24.41 -27.16 -13.89
C ARG A 678 25.60 -27.77 -14.67
N THR A 679 26.22 -28.81 -14.12
CA THR A 679 27.26 -29.55 -14.83
C THR A 679 26.71 -30.27 -16.05
N SER A 680 27.55 -30.60 -17.02
CA SER A 680 27.13 -31.33 -18.22
C SER A 680 26.43 -32.65 -17.91
N ALA A 681 26.93 -33.39 -16.92
CA ALA A 681 26.30 -34.65 -16.44
C ALA A 681 24.88 -34.40 -15.88
N GLN A 682 24.72 -33.35 -15.05
CA GLN A 682 23.41 -32.96 -14.53
C GLN A 682 22.45 -32.54 -15.67
N GLN A 683 22.90 -31.76 -16.64
CA GLN A 683 22.10 -31.39 -17.79
C GLN A 683 21.64 -32.60 -18.59
N THR A 684 22.54 -33.57 -18.84
CA THR A 684 22.20 -34.81 -19.56
C THR A 684 21.13 -35.60 -18.80
N GLN A 685 21.27 -35.73 -17.48
CA GLN A 685 20.27 -36.41 -16.65
C GLN A 685 18.92 -35.72 -16.67
N ILE A 686 18.88 -34.38 -16.55
CA ILE A 686 17.66 -33.57 -16.63
C ILE A 686 16.96 -33.78 -17.99
N LEU A 687 17.71 -33.77 -19.10
CA LEU A 687 17.13 -33.98 -20.43
C LEU A 687 16.58 -35.39 -20.61
N LYS A 688 17.23 -36.39 -20.02
CA LYS A 688 16.72 -37.77 -20.00
C LYS A 688 15.42 -37.88 -19.19
N ASP A 689 15.40 -37.34 -17.96
CA ASP A 689 14.23 -37.33 -17.09
C ASP A 689 13.06 -36.56 -17.72
N LEU A 690 13.33 -35.49 -18.46
CA LEU A 690 12.34 -34.70 -19.19
C LEU A 690 11.71 -35.54 -20.30
N LYS A 691 12.51 -36.21 -21.12
CA LYS A 691 12.05 -37.07 -22.19
C LYS A 691 11.23 -38.27 -21.71
N GLU A 692 11.58 -38.80 -20.54
CA GLU A 692 10.85 -39.89 -19.89
C GLU A 692 9.55 -39.41 -19.20
N GLY A 693 9.34 -38.08 -19.06
CA GLY A 693 8.19 -37.47 -18.39
C GLY A 693 8.25 -37.52 -16.87
N LYS A 694 9.47 -37.61 -16.29
CA LYS A 694 9.70 -37.56 -14.85
C LYS A 694 9.82 -36.13 -14.29
N ILE A 695 9.94 -35.14 -15.17
CA ILE A 695 9.94 -33.71 -14.82
C ILE A 695 8.69 -33.10 -15.41
N ASP A 696 7.87 -32.51 -14.54
CA ASP A 696 6.61 -31.84 -14.94
C ASP A 696 6.86 -30.39 -15.36
N ILE A 697 7.73 -29.67 -14.61
CA ILE A 697 8.02 -28.27 -14.88
C ILE A 697 9.52 -28.08 -15.02
N LEU A 698 9.98 -27.62 -16.20
CA LEU A 698 11.38 -27.29 -16.44
C LEU A 698 11.56 -25.79 -16.67
N ILE A 699 12.40 -25.17 -15.85
CA ILE A 699 12.70 -23.74 -15.89
C ILE A 699 14.08 -23.53 -16.51
N GLY A 700 14.20 -22.57 -17.44
CA GLY A 700 15.52 -22.32 -18.05
C GLY A 700 15.58 -21.06 -18.91
N THR A 701 16.76 -20.80 -19.43
CA THR A 701 17.02 -19.72 -20.38
C THR A 701 16.80 -20.19 -21.82
N HIS A 702 17.37 -19.48 -22.79
CA HIS A 702 17.37 -19.89 -24.23
C HIS A 702 17.78 -21.35 -24.46
N ARG A 703 18.38 -22.03 -23.49
CA ARG A 703 18.71 -23.46 -23.50
C ARG A 703 17.47 -24.34 -23.71
N LEU A 704 16.30 -23.95 -23.20
CA LEU A 704 15.04 -24.69 -23.36
C LEU A 704 14.56 -24.85 -24.82
N VAL A 705 14.95 -23.91 -25.70
CA VAL A 705 14.59 -23.96 -27.12
C VAL A 705 15.69 -24.54 -27.99
N SER A 706 16.65 -25.24 -27.40
CA SER A 706 17.71 -25.97 -28.15
C SER A 706 17.17 -27.28 -28.74
N LYS A 707 17.74 -27.75 -29.85
CA LYS A 707 17.24 -28.90 -30.60
C LYS A 707 17.31 -30.23 -29.84
N ASP A 708 18.18 -30.34 -28.84
CA ASP A 708 18.38 -31.53 -28.01
C ASP A 708 17.41 -31.60 -26.81
N VAL A 709 16.60 -30.59 -26.60
CA VAL A 709 15.54 -30.60 -25.57
C VAL A 709 14.28 -31.20 -26.18
N VAL A 710 14.00 -32.43 -25.79
CA VAL A 710 12.86 -33.21 -26.26
C VAL A 710 11.87 -33.37 -25.11
N TRP A 711 10.65 -32.82 -25.32
CA TRP A 711 9.55 -32.93 -24.39
C TRP A 711 8.77 -34.23 -24.68
N LYS A 712 8.25 -34.88 -23.66
CA LYS A 712 7.36 -36.02 -23.80
C LYS A 712 5.96 -35.54 -24.25
N ASP A 713 5.42 -34.55 -23.52
CA ASP A 713 4.10 -33.96 -23.79
C ASP A 713 4.02 -32.54 -23.21
N LEU A 714 4.47 -31.57 -24.01
CA LEU A 714 4.48 -30.16 -23.64
C LEU A 714 3.09 -29.54 -23.81
N GLY A 715 2.41 -29.14 -22.71
CA GLY A 715 1.08 -28.52 -22.73
C GLY A 715 1.11 -27.01 -22.54
N LEU A 716 2.06 -26.49 -21.74
CA LEU A 716 2.11 -25.05 -21.42
C LEU A 716 3.53 -24.50 -21.56
N MET A 717 3.63 -23.32 -22.16
CA MET A 717 4.87 -22.54 -22.21
C MET A 717 4.67 -21.17 -21.55
N ILE A 718 5.43 -20.91 -20.51
CA ILE A 718 5.46 -19.63 -19.78
C ILE A 718 6.71 -18.87 -20.21
N ILE A 719 6.58 -17.60 -20.58
CA ILE A 719 7.67 -16.74 -21.04
C ILE A 719 7.70 -15.49 -20.18
N ASP A 720 8.77 -15.30 -19.42
CA ASP A 720 8.95 -14.09 -18.63
C ASP A 720 9.85 -13.09 -19.36
N GLU A 721 9.44 -11.81 -19.39
CA GLU A 721 10.16 -10.70 -20.01
C GLU A 721 10.55 -10.97 -21.47
N GLU A 722 9.59 -11.35 -22.32
CA GLU A 722 9.77 -11.71 -23.73
C GLU A 722 10.61 -10.69 -24.54
N GLN A 723 10.51 -9.41 -24.20
CA GLN A 723 11.24 -8.33 -24.90
C GLN A 723 12.77 -8.45 -24.77
N LYS A 724 13.26 -9.14 -23.74
CA LYS A 724 14.72 -9.34 -23.53
C LYS A 724 15.33 -10.47 -24.36
N PHE A 725 14.51 -11.23 -25.12
CA PHE A 725 15.01 -12.29 -26.00
C PHE A 725 15.36 -11.79 -27.38
N GLY A 726 16.46 -12.28 -27.92
CA GLY A 726 16.90 -11.97 -29.28
C GLY A 726 15.99 -12.59 -30.37
N VAL A 727 16.11 -12.09 -31.60
CA VAL A 727 15.27 -12.46 -32.76
C VAL A 727 15.27 -13.97 -33.00
N ASN A 728 16.44 -14.63 -32.96
CA ASN A 728 16.59 -16.06 -33.21
C ASN A 728 15.80 -16.94 -32.23
N VAL A 729 15.70 -16.50 -30.95
CA VAL A 729 14.90 -17.20 -29.93
C VAL A 729 13.42 -16.99 -30.20
N LYS A 730 13.02 -15.77 -30.56
CA LYS A 730 11.63 -15.43 -30.89
C LYS A 730 11.10 -16.23 -32.08
N ASP A 731 11.91 -16.45 -33.10
CA ASP A 731 11.49 -17.24 -34.27
C ASP A 731 11.30 -18.73 -33.95
N LYS A 732 12.17 -19.32 -33.12
CA LYS A 732 11.98 -20.68 -32.61
C LYS A 732 10.73 -20.81 -31.74
N LEU A 733 10.43 -19.80 -30.93
CA LEU A 733 9.23 -19.76 -30.11
C LEU A 733 7.95 -19.71 -30.94
N LYS A 734 7.94 -19.03 -32.10
CA LYS A 734 6.79 -18.98 -33.02
C LYS A 734 6.31 -20.37 -33.43
N THR A 735 7.23 -21.31 -33.67
CA THR A 735 6.93 -22.66 -34.06
C THR A 735 6.27 -23.46 -32.92
N LEU A 736 6.82 -23.35 -31.71
CA LEU A 736 6.28 -24.01 -30.51
C LEU A 736 4.91 -23.44 -30.09
N ARG A 737 4.73 -22.13 -30.21
CA ARG A 737 3.48 -21.43 -29.89
C ARG A 737 2.26 -21.86 -30.72
N ALA A 738 2.50 -22.49 -31.87
CA ALA A 738 1.41 -22.84 -32.79
C ALA A 738 0.48 -23.95 -32.27
N SER A 739 0.94 -24.78 -31.32
CA SER A 739 0.22 -25.95 -30.83
C SER A 739 0.19 -26.09 -29.30
N VAL A 740 0.85 -25.18 -28.56
CA VAL A 740 1.01 -25.24 -27.09
C VAL A 740 0.46 -23.96 -26.49
N ASP A 741 -0.22 -24.06 -25.36
CA ASP A 741 -0.68 -22.92 -24.62
C ASP A 741 0.50 -22.04 -24.22
N THR A 742 0.36 -20.73 -24.38
CA THR A 742 1.41 -19.78 -24.11
C THR A 742 0.94 -18.67 -23.17
N LEU A 743 1.62 -18.54 -22.05
CA LEU A 743 1.45 -17.45 -21.08
C LEU A 743 2.70 -16.58 -21.09
N THR A 744 2.56 -15.30 -21.40
CA THR A 744 3.68 -14.35 -21.39
C THR A 744 3.50 -13.37 -20.23
N LEU A 745 4.58 -13.12 -19.51
CA LEU A 745 4.62 -12.15 -18.40
C LEU A 745 5.49 -10.96 -18.80
N THR A 746 5.08 -9.74 -18.43
CA THR A 746 5.91 -8.54 -18.63
C THR A 746 5.70 -7.53 -17.50
N ALA A 747 6.79 -6.85 -17.10
CA ALA A 747 6.74 -5.76 -16.13
C ALA A 747 6.58 -4.38 -16.80
N THR A 748 6.83 -4.27 -18.10
CA THR A 748 6.72 -2.99 -18.79
C THR A 748 5.25 -2.69 -19.10
N PRO A 749 4.69 -1.58 -18.57
CA PRO A 749 3.33 -1.18 -18.91
C PRO A 749 3.25 -0.88 -20.41
N ILE A 750 2.29 -1.50 -21.08
CA ILE A 750 2.06 -1.26 -22.50
C ILE A 750 1.30 0.08 -22.62
N PRO A 751 1.82 1.09 -23.34
CA PRO A 751 1.10 2.34 -23.56
C PRO A 751 -0.30 2.07 -24.15
N ARG A 752 -1.31 2.84 -23.70
CA ARG A 752 -2.72 2.64 -24.12
C ARG A 752 -2.91 2.52 -25.64
N THR A 753 -2.17 3.28 -26.42
CA THR A 753 -2.20 3.23 -27.89
C THR A 753 -1.69 1.90 -28.47
N LEU A 754 -0.67 1.30 -27.86
CA LEU A 754 -0.16 -0.01 -28.23
C LEU A 754 -1.10 -1.12 -27.74
N GLN A 755 -1.75 -0.93 -26.59
CA GLN A 755 -2.74 -1.82 -26.02
C GLN A 755 -3.94 -2.02 -26.97
N PHE A 756 -4.48 -0.96 -27.58
CA PHE A 756 -5.54 -1.04 -28.58
C PHE A 756 -5.11 -1.77 -29.85
N SER A 757 -3.84 -1.64 -30.25
CA SER A 757 -3.31 -2.34 -31.43
C SER A 757 -3.08 -3.83 -31.17
N LEU A 758 -2.85 -4.24 -29.92
CA LEU A 758 -2.64 -5.65 -29.52
C LEU A 758 -3.97 -6.35 -29.16
N MET A 759 -5.04 -5.62 -28.84
CA MET A 759 -6.34 -6.20 -28.44
C MET A 759 -6.98 -7.11 -29.50
N GLY A 760 -6.58 -7.05 -30.77
CA GLY A 760 -7.02 -7.97 -31.81
C GLY A 760 -6.05 -9.11 -32.11
N ALA A 761 -4.84 -9.07 -31.56
CA ALA A 761 -3.75 -9.99 -31.92
C ALA A 761 -3.34 -10.94 -30.77
N ARG A 762 -3.73 -10.64 -29.51
CA ARG A 762 -3.37 -11.41 -28.32
C ARG A 762 -4.30 -11.10 -27.16
N ASP A 763 -4.64 -12.12 -26.36
CA ASP A 763 -5.42 -11.92 -25.15
C ASP A 763 -4.56 -11.23 -24.08
N LEU A 764 -5.14 -10.26 -23.34
CA LEU A 764 -4.42 -9.41 -22.40
C LEU A 764 -5.13 -9.36 -21.04
N SER A 765 -4.36 -9.57 -19.97
CA SER A 765 -4.78 -9.28 -18.59
C SER A 765 -3.81 -8.29 -17.96
N ILE A 766 -4.32 -7.25 -17.32
CA ILE A 766 -3.52 -6.20 -16.69
C ILE A 766 -3.72 -6.27 -15.18
N ILE A 767 -2.62 -6.32 -14.44
CA ILE A 767 -2.60 -6.21 -12.99
C ILE A 767 -2.10 -4.80 -12.67
N SER A 768 -3.03 -3.89 -12.39
CA SER A 768 -2.76 -2.48 -12.09
C SER A 768 -2.81 -2.17 -10.60
N THR A 769 -3.49 -3.01 -9.81
CA THR A 769 -3.61 -2.85 -8.36
C THR A 769 -2.34 -3.37 -7.68
N PRO A 770 -1.59 -2.50 -6.97
CA PRO A 770 -0.42 -2.94 -6.21
C PRO A 770 -0.85 -3.87 -5.06
N PRO A 771 0.00 -4.83 -4.67
CA PRO A 771 -0.20 -5.56 -3.42
C PRO A 771 -0.24 -4.59 -2.24
N PRO A 772 -1.00 -4.91 -1.18
CA PRO A 772 -1.03 -4.10 0.03
C PRO A 772 0.37 -4.01 0.65
N ASN A 773 0.58 -2.97 1.44
CA ASN A 773 1.86 -2.68 2.11
C ASN A 773 3.05 -2.43 1.17
N ARG A 774 2.80 -2.25 -0.13
CA ARG A 774 3.80 -1.75 -1.05
C ARG A 774 3.77 -0.24 -1.05
N TYR A 775 4.68 0.36 -0.29
CA TYR A 775 4.89 1.81 -0.34
C TYR A 775 5.54 2.20 -1.67
N PRO A 776 5.10 3.28 -2.31
CA PRO A 776 5.78 3.79 -3.50
C PRO A 776 7.20 4.21 -3.14
N VAL A 777 8.16 3.90 -4.02
CA VAL A 777 9.53 4.38 -3.88
C VAL A 777 9.56 5.87 -4.19
N SER A 778 10.00 6.70 -3.25
CA SER A 778 10.26 8.11 -3.51
C SER A 778 11.56 8.23 -4.31
N THR A 779 11.48 8.80 -5.50
CA THR A 779 12.64 9.00 -6.37
C THR A 779 13.03 10.48 -6.37
N MET A 780 14.28 10.77 -6.00
CA MET A 780 14.84 12.12 -6.04
C MET A 780 15.97 12.18 -7.08
N LEU A 781 15.95 13.22 -7.92
CA LEU A 781 17.02 13.51 -8.85
C LEU A 781 17.80 14.70 -8.32
N GLN A 782 19.05 14.46 -7.90
CA GLN A 782 19.91 15.48 -7.30
C GLN A 782 21.30 15.47 -7.93
N PRO A 783 22.05 16.59 -7.89
CA PRO A 783 23.48 16.57 -8.16
C PRO A 783 24.21 15.63 -7.18
N TYR A 784 25.36 15.13 -7.62
CA TYR A 784 26.19 14.31 -6.74
C TYR A 784 26.62 15.11 -5.50
N ASP A 785 26.23 14.64 -4.31
CA ASP A 785 26.54 15.25 -3.03
C ASP A 785 26.82 14.19 -1.96
N GLU A 786 27.97 14.28 -1.33
CA GLU A 786 28.41 13.33 -0.31
C GLU A 786 27.58 13.43 0.99
N VAL A 787 27.07 14.62 1.31
CA VAL A 787 26.25 14.84 2.51
C VAL A 787 24.91 14.11 2.36
N THR A 788 24.28 14.25 1.21
CA THR A 788 23.02 13.56 0.87
C THR A 788 23.19 12.03 0.87
N ILE A 789 24.31 11.54 0.26
CA ILE A 789 24.62 10.10 0.25
C ILE A 789 24.79 9.57 1.66
N ARG A 790 25.52 10.28 2.52
CA ARG A 790 25.73 9.90 3.91
C ARG A 790 24.42 9.86 4.67
N GLY A 791 23.59 10.91 4.56
CA GLY A 791 22.31 11.00 5.24
C GLY A 791 21.36 9.85 4.84
N ALA A 792 21.29 9.52 3.54
CA ALA A 792 20.48 8.41 3.05
C ALA A 792 20.96 7.05 3.59
N ILE A 793 22.29 6.82 3.64
CA ILE A 793 22.84 5.57 4.18
C ILE A 793 22.61 5.46 5.69
N GLU A 794 22.87 6.53 6.45
CA GLU A 794 22.66 6.58 7.90
C GLU A 794 21.18 6.37 8.26
N TYR A 795 20.26 6.95 7.48
CA TYR A 795 18.82 6.76 7.66
C TYR A 795 18.42 5.29 7.53
N GLU A 796 18.86 4.61 6.45
CA GLU A 796 18.54 3.20 6.25
C GLU A 796 19.19 2.29 7.33
N LEU A 797 20.42 2.57 7.73
CA LEU A 797 21.11 1.81 8.78
C LEU A 797 20.44 1.97 10.15
N SER A 798 19.93 3.17 10.46
CA SER A 798 19.26 3.45 11.75
C SER A 798 17.99 2.61 11.95
N ARG A 799 17.30 2.25 10.86
CA ARG A 799 16.11 1.39 10.88
C ARG A 799 16.40 -0.08 10.55
N GLY A 800 17.67 -0.50 10.53
CA GLY A 800 18.08 -1.87 10.22
C GLY A 800 17.98 -2.24 8.73
N GLY A 801 17.81 -1.25 7.85
CA GLY A 801 17.70 -1.42 6.41
C GLY A 801 19.03 -1.70 5.71
N GLN A 802 18.97 -1.88 4.40
CA GLN A 802 20.12 -2.10 3.52
C GLN A 802 20.09 -1.12 2.35
N VAL A 803 21.27 -0.71 1.87
CA VAL A 803 21.42 0.22 0.78
C VAL A 803 22.12 -0.43 -0.41
N TYR A 804 21.53 -0.28 -1.60
CA TYR A 804 22.19 -0.63 -2.87
C TYR A 804 22.75 0.63 -3.52
N PHE A 805 24.07 0.70 -3.64
CA PHE A 805 24.77 1.76 -4.35
C PHE A 805 25.21 1.25 -5.72
N LEU A 806 24.60 1.77 -6.81
CA LEU A 806 24.88 1.34 -8.18
C LEU A 806 25.91 2.27 -8.83
N HIS A 807 26.93 1.70 -9.47
CA HIS A 807 27.95 2.41 -10.22
C HIS A 807 28.18 1.75 -11.58
N ASP A 808 28.31 2.55 -12.65
CA ASP A 808 28.35 2.08 -14.03
C ASP A 808 29.73 1.53 -14.46
N LYS A 809 30.81 1.91 -13.76
CA LYS A 809 32.20 1.58 -14.15
C LYS A 809 32.86 0.63 -13.14
N VAL A 810 33.11 -0.60 -13.58
CA VAL A 810 33.80 -1.61 -12.76
C VAL A 810 35.19 -1.15 -12.31
N LYS A 811 35.91 -0.38 -13.12
CA LYS A 811 37.29 0.07 -12.80
C LYS A 811 37.37 0.95 -11.53
N ASN A 812 36.31 1.72 -11.23
CA ASN A 812 36.33 2.68 -10.14
C ASN A 812 35.47 2.23 -8.93
N ILE A 813 34.91 1.02 -8.99
CA ILE A 813 33.94 0.56 -7.96
C ILE A 813 34.55 0.45 -6.57
N GLU A 814 35.83 0.03 -6.48
CA GLU A 814 36.55 -0.07 -5.20
C GLU A 814 36.80 1.32 -4.60
N HIS A 815 37.15 2.32 -5.45
CA HIS A 815 37.33 3.71 -5.00
C HIS A 815 36.02 4.28 -4.41
N ILE A 816 34.87 3.99 -5.04
CA ILE A 816 33.55 4.39 -4.51
C ILE A 816 33.24 3.66 -3.21
N ALA A 817 33.57 2.37 -3.12
CA ALA A 817 33.39 1.62 -1.89
C ALA A 817 34.22 2.18 -0.73
N ASP A 818 35.48 2.59 -0.99
CA ASP A 818 36.35 3.21 0.00
C ASP A 818 35.86 4.60 0.41
N MET A 819 35.29 5.37 -0.53
CA MET A 819 34.63 6.63 -0.23
C MET A 819 33.42 6.40 0.72
N ILE A 820 32.56 5.45 0.45
CA ILE A 820 31.41 5.13 1.30
C ILE A 820 31.87 4.67 2.69
N ARG A 821 32.92 3.84 2.80
CA ARG A 821 33.49 3.41 4.08
C ARG A 821 34.02 4.62 4.91
N LYS A 822 34.56 5.63 4.24
CA LYS A 822 35.02 6.87 4.90
C LYS A 822 33.86 7.76 5.31
N LEU A 823 32.82 7.89 4.48
CA LEU A 823 31.63 8.70 4.75
C LEU A 823 30.80 8.14 5.92
N VAL A 824 30.65 6.82 5.99
CA VAL A 824 29.87 6.14 7.04
C VAL A 824 30.68 4.99 7.62
N PRO A 825 31.56 5.25 8.61
CA PRO A 825 32.46 4.23 9.18
C PRO A 825 31.76 3.04 9.80
N GLY A 826 30.48 3.19 10.24
CA GLY A 826 29.66 2.11 10.80
C GLY A 826 29.04 1.19 9.76
N ALA A 827 29.12 1.51 8.46
CA ALA A 827 28.51 0.71 7.41
C ALA A 827 29.38 -0.49 6.99
N ARG A 828 28.77 -1.67 6.87
CA ARG A 828 29.44 -2.85 6.29
C ARG A 828 29.25 -2.82 4.77
N VAL A 829 30.32 -2.45 4.03
CA VAL A 829 30.27 -2.27 2.57
C VAL A 829 30.82 -3.50 1.85
N GLY A 830 29.95 -4.16 1.08
CA GLY A 830 30.29 -5.24 0.16
C GLY A 830 30.31 -4.76 -1.31
N VAL A 831 31.29 -5.23 -2.10
CA VAL A 831 31.40 -4.93 -3.53
C VAL A 831 31.03 -6.13 -4.37
N ALA A 832 30.15 -5.94 -5.35
CA ALA A 832 29.75 -6.98 -6.29
C ALA A 832 29.85 -6.49 -7.74
N THR A 833 30.47 -7.30 -8.60
CA THR A 833 30.59 -7.02 -10.03
C THR A 833 30.06 -8.20 -10.86
N VAL A 834 29.83 -8.00 -12.15
CA VAL A 834 29.38 -9.05 -13.09
C VAL A 834 30.32 -10.23 -13.14
N SER A 835 31.62 -10.02 -12.84
CA SER A 835 32.66 -11.05 -12.80
C SER A 835 32.79 -11.74 -11.44
N SER A 836 32.10 -11.27 -10.40
CA SER A 836 32.13 -11.90 -9.07
C SER A 836 31.48 -13.27 -9.14
N LYS A 837 32.21 -14.33 -8.68
CA LYS A 837 31.63 -15.69 -8.63
C LYS A 837 30.44 -15.69 -7.67
N ALA A 838 29.34 -16.32 -8.09
CA ALA A 838 28.08 -16.41 -7.35
C ALA A 838 28.19 -17.01 -5.92
N ILE A 839 29.37 -17.47 -5.53
CA ILE A 839 29.65 -18.15 -4.25
C ILE A 839 29.85 -17.16 -3.08
N ASN A 840 30.17 -15.91 -3.33
CA ASN A 840 30.47 -14.93 -2.28
C ASN A 840 29.25 -14.09 -1.78
N TRP A 841 28.05 -14.38 -2.25
CA TRP A 841 26.83 -13.65 -1.86
C TRP A 841 26.17 -14.15 -0.56
N LYS A 842 26.83 -15.10 0.16
CA LYS A 842 26.31 -15.70 1.40
C LYS A 842 26.97 -15.18 2.68
N ARG A 843 27.73 -14.08 2.64
CA ARG A 843 28.31 -13.52 3.87
C ARG A 843 27.82 -12.09 4.11
#